data_b8760d78cfe4444227bd68807f544237
#
_entry.id   b8760d78cfe4444227bd68807f544237
#
_cell.length_a   1.000
_cell.length_b   1.000
_cell.length_c   1.000
_cell.angle_alpha   90.00
_cell.angle_beta   90.00
_cell.angle_gamma   90.00
#
_symmetry.space_group_name_H-M   'P 1'
#
loop_
_entity.id
_entity.type
_entity.pdbx_description
1 polymer ?
#
loop_
_entity_poly.entity_id
_entity_poly.type
_entity_poly.pdbx_seq_one_letter_code
_entity_poly.pdbx_strand_id
1 'polypeptide(L)'
;MKTRLYIIGLLCSLLFISSCSDRWEQEETVASGTAELCISRSSFQVAGKPSPLSGEDEITSLRAYRFEEGVLQKVYEPLSVGGDDYRLSLDRLSGTLYVIANEEPACEEGTTKETDWLQTVLTADQHRISNYFTGKADLSGKMGKAVSIPLALTRGVARFDFRIEVPEGTVSVKRFAVKQVARQAYLFPGDAVRSPEGTAKEDCIISTPDAPLTRDSLGILYVYEQANPDLSVSLEAEINGKVYAFEQPLPSDIRRNTVYAIVLRKDVLQVDAQLTVEAWGEGDSTAAYPDLTAPPQVDAAASELPAGAEVTAGKDGVNLPYGPVEMVLAVACDDELELLPVDASASLEVEPLAGQGLFEGRQRFRIRKPLFPPEQPPVETALHFRRKGMQYVYPEDVITLRLAGNPSRLSGKLQYAVGTYAFDFDRYIDNELGVFTLPAEKELTVEYEAGEDAWIKLDPVSVRSGEGAYRVLAGWRPNDVTANGRRQSATLVIRNRADGSQREEYTVSRRNYGLPVTWMHGIWWCKYNARGDSRSFEDQVLSSDDPARRAGQTVFEYLGACPPEAFFDLWKWAYQGDSGTGLQVIDKNGTAALDGYKHQVSVHINRLPADALAPEGYELPSMEDFNRIFDATDYVWVMWNGTHTLRTPWEGHSQVKRLQKRRNDVTVGNVALPSLILIEMWSPDFPEHEPVTWYGVASQWNDSEGVFHNGHYNNILFGVHSPEGTGWFIPGKNDALYLHKNGGAAKDTRVLRFRKSEVEYVY
;
A
#
# COMPACT_ATOMS: atom_id res chain seq x y z
N MET A 1 -1.15 64.06 22.04
CA MET A 1 -2.21 65.00 22.46
C MET A 1 -3.54 64.48 21.91
N LYS A 2 -4.37 64.05 22.88
CA LYS A 2 -5.80 64.28 22.96
C LYS A 2 -6.65 63.81 21.74
N THR A 3 -7.58 63.00 21.86
CA THR A 3 -8.55 62.50 22.83
C THR A 3 -9.91 62.33 22.17
N ARG A 4 -10.56 61.17 22.39
CA ARG A 4 -12.02 60.94 22.64
C ARG A 4 -12.97 60.91 21.43
N LEU A 5 -13.68 59.81 21.20
CA LEU A 5 -14.81 59.15 21.95
C LEU A 5 -16.17 59.80 21.68
N TYR A 6 -17.15 59.02 21.24
CA TYR A 6 -18.57 58.82 21.65
C TYR A 6 -19.33 58.15 20.51
N ILE A 7 -19.86 56.95 20.54
CA ILE A 7 -20.94 56.28 21.29
C ILE A 7 -22.35 56.87 21.04
N ILE A 8 -23.31 55.95 20.79
CA ILE A 8 -24.77 55.94 20.95
C ILE A 8 -25.59 56.40 19.73
N GLY A 9 -26.50 55.58 19.28
CA GLY A 9 -27.72 54.97 19.68
C GLY A 9 -28.50 54.49 18.47
N LEU A 10 -28.95 53.42 18.47
CA LEU A 10 -30.20 52.74 18.93
C LEU A 10 -31.49 53.12 18.17
N LEU A 11 -32.09 52.09 17.67
CA LEU A 11 -33.51 51.70 17.60
C LEU A 11 -34.24 51.72 16.25
N CYS A 12 -34.60 50.48 15.88
CA CYS A 12 -35.88 50.01 15.32
C CYS A 12 -36.44 50.51 14.00
N SER A 13 -36.52 49.57 13.05
CA SER A 13 -37.86 49.15 12.59
C SER A 13 -37.78 47.82 11.83
N LEU A 14 -38.63 46.93 12.27
CA LEU A 14 -38.94 45.62 11.63
C LEU A 14 -39.51 45.81 10.22
N LEU A 15 -39.00 45.05 9.30
CA LEU A 15 -39.79 44.54 8.17
C LEU A 15 -39.29 43.12 7.81
N PHE A 16 -40.18 42.17 8.02
CA PHE A 16 -40.04 40.78 7.59
C PHE A 16 -39.87 40.71 6.08
N ILE A 17 -38.76 40.13 5.64
CA ILE A 17 -38.71 39.40 4.39
C ILE A 17 -38.08 38.06 4.71
N SER A 18 -38.89 37.03 4.69
CA SER A 18 -38.48 35.64 4.75
C SER A 18 -37.64 35.33 3.51
N SER A 19 -36.35 35.25 3.67
CA SER A 19 -35.47 34.59 2.73
C SER A 19 -34.92 33.37 3.43
N CYS A 20 -35.28 32.20 2.93
CA CYS A 20 -34.63 30.94 3.28
C CYS A 20 -33.15 31.06 3.00
N SER A 21 -32.36 31.29 4.02
CA SER A 21 -30.92 31.03 3.96
C SER A 21 -30.71 29.60 4.39
N ASP A 22 -30.54 28.72 3.42
CA ASP A 22 -29.91 27.44 3.67
C ASP A 22 -28.54 27.70 4.29
N ARG A 23 -28.43 27.41 5.57
CA ARG A 23 -27.17 27.29 6.26
C ARG A 23 -26.47 26.08 5.62
N TRP A 24 -25.55 26.34 4.76
CA TRP A 24 -24.57 25.33 4.34
C TRP A 24 -23.61 25.13 5.51
N GLU A 25 -23.80 24.04 6.24
CA GLU A 25 -22.74 23.47 7.04
C GLU A 25 -21.64 23.07 6.05
N GLN A 26 -20.47 23.65 6.19
CA GLN A 26 -19.26 23.16 5.56
C GLN A 26 -18.97 21.77 6.18
N GLU A 27 -19.51 20.71 5.62
CA GLU A 27 -18.90 19.41 5.77
C GLU A 27 -17.55 19.48 5.06
N GLU A 28 -16.48 19.48 5.82
CA GLU A 28 -15.16 19.10 5.28
C GLU A 28 -15.35 17.78 4.56
N THR A 29 -15.20 17.78 3.26
CA THR A 29 -15.28 16.57 2.45
C THR A 29 -14.08 15.70 2.76
N VAL A 30 -14.28 14.81 3.70
CA VAL A 30 -13.32 13.81 4.10
C VAL A 30 -13.14 12.83 2.96
N ALA A 31 -11.91 12.63 2.55
CA ALA A 31 -11.57 11.63 1.54
C ALA A 31 -11.95 10.23 2.05
N SER A 32 -13.12 9.72 1.62
CA SER A 32 -13.48 8.32 1.80
C SER A 32 -12.72 7.48 0.78
N GLY A 33 -12.11 6.40 1.21
CA GLY A 33 -11.33 5.52 0.35
C GLY A 33 -11.64 4.05 0.59
N THR A 34 -11.44 3.21 -0.42
CA THR A 34 -11.40 1.77 -0.24
C THR A 34 -9.97 1.39 0.10
N ALA A 35 -9.75 0.78 1.25
CA ALA A 35 -8.47 0.22 1.62
C ALA A 35 -8.45 -1.27 1.30
N GLU A 36 -7.38 -1.73 0.67
CA GLU A 36 -7.09 -3.14 0.49
C GLU A 36 -6.10 -3.56 1.56
N LEU A 37 -6.52 -4.44 2.46
CA LEU A 37 -5.68 -4.99 3.51
C LEU A 37 -4.98 -6.22 2.95
N CYS A 38 -3.68 -6.10 2.72
CA CYS A 38 -2.83 -7.24 2.41
C CYS A 38 -2.31 -7.82 3.73
N ILE A 39 -2.97 -8.87 4.23
CA ILE A 39 -2.65 -9.48 5.51
C ILE A 39 -1.56 -10.53 5.32
N SER A 40 -0.44 -10.37 6.01
CA SER A 40 0.54 -11.41 6.23
C SER A 40 0.44 -11.93 7.67
N ARG A 41 0.43 -13.25 7.83
CA ARG A 41 0.51 -13.89 9.15
C ARG A 41 1.98 -14.14 9.48
N SER A 42 2.44 -13.65 10.63
CA SER A 42 3.78 -13.98 11.09
C SER A 42 3.84 -15.47 11.41
N SER A 43 4.76 -16.20 10.79
CA SER A 43 5.11 -17.56 11.22
C SER A 43 5.59 -17.53 12.67
N PHE A 44 5.44 -18.65 13.38
CA PHE A 44 6.06 -18.78 14.71
C PHE A 44 7.55 -18.45 14.62
N GLN A 45 8.06 -17.72 15.60
CA GLN A 45 9.51 -17.51 15.75
C GLN A 45 10.13 -18.79 16.23
N VAL A 46 10.96 -19.41 15.39
CA VAL A 46 11.60 -20.71 15.66
C VAL A 46 12.89 -20.81 14.89
N ALA A 47 13.91 -21.39 15.50
CA ALA A 47 15.05 -21.94 14.78
C ALA A 47 14.63 -23.30 14.15
N GLY A 48 14.48 -23.34 12.80
CA GLY A 48 13.95 -24.51 12.09
C GLY A 48 12.41 -24.48 12.03
N LYS A 49 11.85 -24.40 10.85
CA LYS A 49 10.40 -24.24 10.62
C LYS A 49 9.57 -25.35 11.28
N PRO A 50 8.82 -25.11 12.34
CA PRO A 50 7.61 -25.88 12.51
C PRO A 50 6.57 -25.32 11.56
N SER A 51 6.07 -26.16 10.69
CA SER A 51 4.85 -25.84 9.96
C SER A 51 3.74 -25.57 10.96
N PRO A 52 2.85 -24.61 10.69
CA PRO A 52 1.64 -24.44 11.48
C PRO A 52 0.89 -25.77 11.54
N LEU A 53 0.36 -26.09 12.72
CA LEU A 53 -0.55 -27.22 12.86
C LEU A 53 -1.91 -26.84 12.28
N SER A 54 -2.71 -27.87 11.93
CA SER A 54 -4.06 -27.65 11.40
C SER A 54 -4.88 -26.77 12.34
N GLY A 55 -5.43 -25.67 11.81
CA GLY A 55 -6.22 -24.67 12.54
C GLY A 55 -5.43 -23.53 13.20
N GLU A 56 -4.10 -23.62 13.28
CA GLU A 56 -3.30 -22.56 13.90
C GLU A 56 -3.31 -21.24 13.13
N ASP A 57 -3.48 -21.29 11.80
CA ASP A 57 -3.50 -20.13 10.92
C ASP A 57 -4.93 -19.77 10.46
N GLU A 58 -5.95 -20.39 11.04
CA GLU A 58 -7.32 -20.15 10.64
C GLU A 58 -7.83 -18.81 11.17
N ILE A 59 -8.34 -17.97 10.28
CA ILE A 59 -9.04 -16.74 10.59
C ILE A 59 -10.53 -16.99 10.41
N THR A 60 -11.27 -17.05 11.50
CA THR A 60 -12.73 -17.27 11.52
C THR A 60 -13.51 -15.97 11.66
N SER A 61 -12.90 -14.96 12.25
CA SER A 61 -13.44 -13.59 12.32
C SER A 61 -12.31 -12.58 12.17
N LEU A 62 -12.63 -11.45 11.56
CA LEU A 62 -11.68 -10.34 11.39
C LEU A 62 -12.41 -9.03 11.59
N ARG A 63 -11.88 -8.18 12.46
CA ARG A 63 -12.40 -6.83 12.70
C ARG A 63 -11.27 -5.81 12.67
N ALA A 64 -11.59 -4.62 12.18
CA ALA A 64 -10.66 -3.50 12.15
C ALA A 64 -11.21 -2.33 12.95
N TYR A 65 -10.36 -1.70 13.75
CA TYR A 65 -10.70 -0.65 14.71
C TYR A 65 -9.87 0.58 14.40
N ARG A 66 -10.51 1.67 14.00
CA ARG A 66 -9.81 2.91 13.68
C ARG A 66 -9.88 3.89 14.85
N PHE A 67 -8.72 4.25 15.35
CA PHE A 67 -8.53 5.27 16.37
C PHE A 67 -7.97 6.55 15.76
N GLU A 68 -8.49 7.67 16.20
CA GLU A 68 -8.01 8.98 15.82
C GLU A 68 -8.07 9.90 17.07
N GLU A 69 -7.00 10.65 17.30
CA GLU A 69 -6.82 11.45 18.52
C GLU A 69 -7.04 10.67 19.84
N GLY A 70 -6.65 9.39 19.84
CA GLY A 70 -6.76 8.51 21.01
C GLY A 70 -8.16 8.02 21.33
N VAL A 71 -9.13 8.15 20.42
CA VAL A 71 -10.52 7.70 20.61
C VAL A 71 -10.92 6.81 19.43
N LEU A 72 -11.64 5.71 19.72
CA LEU A 72 -12.21 4.84 18.72
C LEU A 72 -13.26 5.59 17.89
N GLN A 73 -13.00 5.72 16.61
CA GLN A 73 -13.91 6.38 15.68
C GLN A 73 -14.88 5.40 15.04
N LYS A 74 -14.36 4.22 14.62
CA LYS A 74 -15.20 3.28 13.92
C LYS A 74 -14.64 1.85 13.99
N VAL A 75 -15.56 0.89 13.96
CA VAL A 75 -15.29 -0.54 13.83
C VAL A 75 -15.75 -1.01 12.45
N TYR A 76 -14.92 -1.80 11.78
CA TYR A 76 -15.18 -2.29 10.43
C TYR A 76 -15.10 -3.82 10.37
N GLU A 77 -15.89 -4.40 9.49
CA GLU A 77 -15.83 -5.81 9.12
C GLU A 77 -15.21 -5.93 7.72
N PRO A 78 -13.93 -6.30 7.60
CA PRO A 78 -13.28 -6.48 6.31
C PRO A 78 -13.91 -7.61 5.51
N LEU A 79 -14.13 -7.39 4.21
CA LEU A 79 -14.64 -8.39 3.29
C LEU A 79 -13.48 -9.15 2.64
N SER A 80 -13.45 -10.48 2.81
CA SER A 80 -12.48 -11.32 2.11
C SER A 80 -12.71 -11.25 0.61
N VAL A 81 -11.64 -11.02 -0.16
CA VAL A 81 -11.66 -10.97 -1.63
C VAL A 81 -10.93 -12.16 -2.25
N GLY A 82 -10.27 -12.99 -1.43
CA GLY A 82 -9.61 -14.22 -1.80
C GLY A 82 -8.23 -14.35 -1.13
N GLY A 83 -7.88 -15.55 -0.70
CA GLY A 83 -6.63 -15.79 0.04
C GLY A 83 -6.57 -14.97 1.34
N ASP A 84 -5.48 -14.25 1.52
CA ASP A 84 -5.24 -13.38 2.68
C ASP A 84 -5.53 -11.90 2.38
N ASP A 85 -6.21 -11.62 1.28
CA ASP A 85 -6.59 -10.26 0.90
C ASP A 85 -8.01 -9.93 1.37
N TYR A 86 -8.13 -8.76 1.99
CA TYR A 86 -9.39 -8.24 2.51
C TYR A 86 -9.62 -6.81 2.01
N ARG A 87 -10.85 -6.50 1.70
CA ARG A 87 -11.27 -5.15 1.32
C ARG A 87 -11.97 -4.47 2.49
N LEU A 88 -11.56 -3.26 2.76
CA LEU A 88 -12.11 -2.43 3.83
C LEU A 88 -12.50 -1.06 3.26
N SER A 89 -13.76 -0.66 3.47
CA SER A 89 -14.21 0.68 3.13
C SER A 89 -13.99 1.61 4.32
N LEU A 90 -12.95 2.41 4.26
CA LEU A 90 -12.63 3.40 5.28
C LEU A 90 -13.35 4.72 4.97
N ASP A 91 -13.96 5.27 5.98
CA ASP A 91 -14.55 6.62 5.92
C ASP A 91 -13.48 7.71 5.95
N ARG A 92 -12.33 7.44 6.55
CA ARG A 92 -11.15 8.32 6.62
C ARG A 92 -9.84 7.53 6.55
N LEU A 93 -8.84 8.12 5.90
CA LEU A 93 -7.46 7.61 5.85
C LEU A 93 -6.57 8.37 6.84
N SER A 94 -6.95 8.36 8.12
CA SER A 94 -6.21 9.05 9.20
C SER A 94 -6.25 8.25 10.49
N GLY A 95 -5.26 8.46 11.35
CA GLY A 95 -5.15 7.79 12.64
C GLY A 95 -4.51 6.40 12.56
N THR A 96 -4.80 5.58 13.55
CA THR A 96 -4.25 4.21 13.70
C THR A 96 -5.34 3.19 13.44
N LEU A 97 -5.03 2.19 12.62
CA LEU A 97 -5.88 1.03 12.37
C LEU A 97 -5.32 -0.18 13.11
N TYR A 98 -6.10 -0.74 14.02
CA TYR A 98 -5.84 -2.03 14.64
C TYR A 98 -6.69 -3.10 13.96
N VAL A 99 -6.12 -4.26 13.72
CA VAL A 99 -6.86 -5.40 13.15
C VAL A 99 -6.71 -6.58 14.10
N ILE A 100 -7.82 -7.19 14.42
CA ILE A 100 -7.89 -8.34 15.32
C ILE A 100 -8.61 -9.48 14.62
N ALA A 101 -8.00 -10.65 14.65
CA ALA A 101 -8.62 -11.87 14.16
C ALA A 101 -8.90 -12.82 15.33
N ASN A 102 -10.07 -13.47 15.28
CA ASN A 102 -10.55 -14.49 16.21
C ASN A 102 -10.82 -14.02 17.65
N GLU A 103 -10.82 -12.69 17.89
CA GLU A 103 -11.22 -12.08 19.16
C GLU A 103 -11.96 -10.77 18.91
N GLU A 104 -12.88 -10.43 19.83
CA GLU A 104 -13.70 -9.23 19.72
C GLU A 104 -13.70 -8.47 21.06
N PRO A 105 -12.74 -7.59 21.31
CA PRO A 105 -12.70 -6.78 22.52
C PRO A 105 -13.90 -5.85 22.61
N ALA A 106 -14.47 -5.69 23.80
CA ALA A 106 -15.55 -4.75 24.04
C ALA A 106 -15.10 -3.31 23.75
N CYS A 107 -15.90 -2.59 22.98
CA CYS A 107 -15.63 -1.19 22.63
C CYS A 107 -16.92 -0.48 22.22
N GLU A 108 -16.90 0.83 22.24
CA GLU A 108 -18.01 1.70 21.82
C GLU A 108 -17.43 2.88 21.03
N GLU A 109 -17.93 3.06 19.82
CA GLU A 109 -17.49 4.13 18.91
C GLU A 109 -17.74 5.52 19.58
N GLY A 110 -16.79 6.41 19.44
CA GLY A 110 -16.83 7.76 19.99
C GLY A 110 -16.50 7.90 21.47
N THR A 111 -16.42 6.81 22.23
CA THR A 111 -16.19 6.84 23.69
C THR A 111 -14.98 6.05 24.16
N THR A 112 -14.67 4.95 23.50
CA THR A 112 -13.55 4.08 23.90
C THR A 112 -12.22 4.77 23.66
N LYS A 113 -11.44 4.97 24.72
CA LYS A 113 -10.08 5.52 24.64
C LYS A 113 -9.08 4.45 24.24
N GLU A 114 -8.20 4.78 23.32
CA GLU A 114 -7.16 3.88 22.82
C GLU A 114 -6.26 3.34 23.93
N THR A 115 -5.83 4.21 24.85
CA THR A 115 -4.98 3.83 25.99
C THR A 115 -5.60 2.76 26.87
N ASP A 116 -6.88 2.87 27.14
CA ASP A 116 -7.62 1.96 28.02
C ASP A 116 -7.93 0.67 27.27
N TRP A 117 -8.29 0.77 26.00
CA TRP A 117 -8.61 -0.36 25.14
C TRP A 117 -7.38 -1.24 24.88
N LEU A 118 -6.19 -0.68 24.74
CA LEU A 118 -4.94 -1.42 24.63
C LEU A 118 -4.56 -2.19 25.90
N GLN A 119 -5.23 -1.93 27.02
CA GLN A 119 -5.10 -2.73 28.26
C GLN A 119 -6.15 -3.84 28.37
N THR A 120 -6.87 -4.14 27.30
CA THR A 120 -7.83 -5.24 27.26
C THR A 120 -7.18 -6.55 27.71
N VAL A 121 -7.81 -7.22 28.66
CA VAL A 121 -7.36 -8.51 29.21
C VAL A 121 -8.24 -9.63 28.69
N LEU A 122 -7.60 -10.66 28.16
CA LEU A 122 -8.23 -11.93 27.80
C LEU A 122 -8.16 -12.89 28.96
N THR A 123 -9.18 -13.74 29.10
CA THR A 123 -9.23 -14.79 30.12
C THR A 123 -9.51 -16.13 29.43
N ALA A 124 -8.70 -17.14 29.72
CA ALA A 124 -8.89 -18.49 29.18
C ALA A 124 -10.19 -19.12 29.74
N ASP A 125 -10.98 -19.73 28.85
CA ASP A 125 -12.18 -20.48 29.22
C ASP A 125 -11.84 -21.98 29.37
N GLN A 126 -11.97 -22.56 30.58
CA GLN A 126 -11.80 -23.97 30.88
C GLN A 126 -10.59 -24.63 30.16
N HIS A 127 -9.39 -24.07 30.30
CA HIS A 127 -8.14 -24.49 29.65
C HIS A 127 -8.10 -24.32 28.12
N ARG A 128 -9.12 -23.71 27.51
CA ARG A 128 -9.10 -23.34 26.08
C ARG A 128 -8.61 -21.92 25.93
N ILE A 129 -7.52 -21.79 25.23
CA ILE A 129 -6.98 -20.51 24.82
C ILE A 129 -7.37 -20.28 23.36
N SER A 130 -7.98 -19.15 23.09
CA SER A 130 -8.30 -18.72 21.73
C SER A 130 -7.02 -18.43 20.96
N ASN A 131 -6.91 -18.96 19.75
CA ASN A 131 -5.82 -18.63 18.86
C ASN A 131 -6.18 -17.36 18.09
N TYR A 132 -5.72 -16.23 18.57
CA TYR A 132 -6.03 -14.91 18.01
C TYR A 132 -4.79 -14.23 17.41
N PHE A 133 -5.05 -13.23 16.60
CA PHE A 133 -3.98 -12.44 16.00
C PHE A 133 -4.28 -10.95 16.16
N THR A 134 -3.22 -10.16 16.30
CA THR A 134 -3.31 -8.70 16.34
C THR A 134 -2.33 -8.08 15.37
N GLY A 135 -2.75 -6.97 14.74
CA GLY A 135 -1.90 -6.18 13.87
C GLY A 135 -2.23 -4.69 14.00
N LYS A 136 -1.29 -3.86 13.60
CA LYS A 136 -1.41 -2.40 13.66
C LYS A 136 -0.87 -1.78 12.38
N ALA A 137 -1.56 -0.78 11.87
CA ALA A 137 -1.13 0.03 10.74
C ALA A 137 -1.37 1.51 11.01
N ASP A 138 -0.43 2.36 10.63
CA ASP A 138 -0.59 3.80 10.61
C ASP A 138 -1.21 4.22 9.28
N LEU A 139 -2.32 4.96 9.35
CA LEU A 139 -3.02 5.49 8.19
C LEU A 139 -2.52 6.89 7.79
N SER A 140 -1.67 7.52 8.60
CA SER A 140 -1.16 8.86 8.37
C SER A 140 -0.38 8.96 7.06
N GLY A 141 -0.66 9.97 6.27
CA GLY A 141 0.04 10.21 5.00
C GLY A 141 -0.39 9.30 3.84
N LYS A 142 -1.37 8.41 4.02
CA LYS A 142 -1.93 7.61 2.94
C LYS A 142 -2.97 8.43 2.18
N MET A 143 -2.82 8.53 0.86
CA MET A 143 -3.70 9.31 -0.01
C MET A 143 -4.17 8.46 -1.19
N GLY A 144 -5.42 8.66 -1.61
CA GLY A 144 -5.98 8.03 -2.81
C GLY A 144 -7.31 7.31 -2.54
N LYS A 145 -8.01 6.96 -3.62
CA LYS A 145 -9.32 6.26 -3.54
C LYS A 145 -9.19 4.77 -3.29
N ALA A 146 -8.04 4.17 -3.62
CA ALA A 146 -7.71 2.79 -3.32
C ALA A 146 -6.29 2.77 -2.72
N VAL A 147 -6.16 2.32 -1.49
CA VAL A 147 -4.89 2.27 -0.77
C VAL A 147 -4.63 0.83 -0.35
N SER A 148 -3.47 0.29 -0.72
CA SER A 148 -3.00 -0.99 -0.19
C SER A 148 -2.32 -0.77 1.16
N ILE A 149 -2.76 -1.52 2.18
CA ILE A 149 -2.22 -1.46 3.54
C ILE A 149 -1.64 -2.84 3.86
N PRO A 150 -0.31 -3.01 3.76
CA PRO A 150 0.33 -4.21 4.25
C PRO A 150 0.18 -4.29 5.76
N LEU A 151 -0.29 -5.41 6.26
CA LEU A 151 -0.53 -5.62 7.68
C LEU A 151 -0.02 -6.99 8.10
N ALA A 152 0.93 -7.02 9.02
CA ALA A 152 1.38 -8.24 9.65
C ALA A 152 0.51 -8.55 10.87
N LEU A 153 -0.15 -9.70 10.86
CA LEU A 153 -0.88 -10.22 12.00
C LEU A 153 0.03 -11.14 12.81
N THR A 154 0.25 -10.80 14.07
CA THR A 154 1.06 -11.58 15.01
C THR A 154 0.15 -12.39 15.90
N ARG A 155 0.41 -13.69 16.01
CA ARG A 155 -0.33 -14.61 16.90
C ARG A 155 -0.12 -14.23 18.35
N GLY A 156 -1.19 -14.22 19.13
CA GLY A 156 -1.18 -13.80 20.54
C GLY A 156 -0.82 -14.88 21.55
N VAL A 157 -0.63 -16.12 21.09
CA VAL A 157 -0.33 -17.27 21.94
C VAL A 157 1.05 -17.87 21.64
N ALA A 158 1.61 -18.57 22.62
CA ALA A 158 2.76 -19.46 22.48
C ALA A 158 2.29 -20.91 22.41
N ARG A 159 3.05 -21.74 21.71
CA ARG A 159 2.83 -23.20 21.59
C ARG A 159 3.91 -23.96 22.31
N PHE A 160 3.54 -24.99 23.05
CA PHE A 160 4.45 -25.98 23.61
C PHE A 160 4.37 -27.26 22.81
N ASP A 161 5.53 -27.78 22.42
CA ASP A 161 5.74 -29.09 21.79
C ASP A 161 6.47 -29.97 22.77
N PHE A 162 6.23 -31.27 22.70
CA PHE A 162 6.94 -32.27 23.50
C PHE A 162 7.73 -33.20 22.59
N ARG A 163 8.99 -33.44 22.91
CA ARG A 163 9.88 -34.33 22.18
C ARG A 163 10.51 -35.36 23.10
N ILE A 164 10.74 -36.53 22.55
CA ILE A 164 11.40 -37.63 23.21
C ILE A 164 12.68 -37.97 22.48
N GLU A 165 13.80 -37.60 23.05
CA GLU A 165 15.13 -37.88 22.53
C GLU A 165 15.83 -38.97 23.37
N VAL A 166 15.25 -40.18 23.31
CA VAL A 166 15.79 -41.39 23.97
C VAL A 166 16.21 -42.36 22.88
N PRO A 167 17.52 -42.56 22.69
CA PRO A 167 18.05 -43.28 21.52
C PRO A 167 17.63 -44.74 21.42
N GLU A 168 17.51 -45.44 22.56
CA GLU A 168 17.20 -46.86 22.60
C GLU A 168 16.18 -47.17 23.69
N GLY A 169 15.20 -48.01 23.35
CA GLY A 169 14.25 -48.60 24.29
C GLY A 169 12.86 -47.97 24.27
N THR A 170 12.10 -48.22 25.33
CA THR A 170 10.72 -47.76 25.47
C THR A 170 10.63 -46.57 26.41
N VAL A 171 9.80 -45.61 26.02
CA VAL A 171 9.47 -44.43 26.85
C VAL A 171 7.97 -44.35 27.04
N SER A 172 7.56 -44.13 28.29
CA SER A 172 6.18 -43.91 28.65
C SER A 172 6.11 -42.77 29.67
N VAL A 173 5.63 -41.61 29.26
CA VAL A 173 5.45 -40.46 30.14
C VAL A 173 4.08 -40.55 30.80
N LYS A 174 4.07 -41.04 32.05
CA LYS A 174 2.86 -41.39 32.80
C LYS A 174 2.18 -40.17 33.42
N ARG A 175 2.95 -39.19 33.82
CA ARG A 175 2.43 -37.92 34.35
C ARG A 175 3.19 -36.78 33.78
N PHE A 176 2.48 -35.85 33.19
CA PHE A 176 3.05 -34.65 32.65
C PHE A 176 2.08 -33.50 32.88
N ALA A 177 2.57 -32.46 33.53
CA ALA A 177 1.81 -31.24 33.78
C ALA A 177 2.71 -30.01 33.61
N VAL A 178 2.16 -28.97 33.05
CA VAL A 178 2.74 -27.61 33.10
C VAL A 178 2.02 -26.88 34.21
N LYS A 179 2.78 -26.49 35.23
CA LYS A 179 2.26 -25.91 36.47
C LYS A 179 2.26 -24.40 36.43
N GLN A 180 1.30 -23.81 37.13
CA GLN A 180 1.19 -22.38 37.35
C GLN A 180 1.04 -21.55 36.05
N VAL A 181 0.34 -22.07 35.05
CA VAL A 181 0.05 -21.36 33.78
C VAL A 181 -0.90 -20.19 34.05
N ALA A 182 -0.55 -19.00 33.61
CA ALA A 182 -1.38 -17.81 33.74
C ALA A 182 -2.64 -17.92 32.87
N ARG A 183 -3.81 -17.64 33.46
CA ARG A 183 -5.10 -17.69 32.78
C ARG A 183 -5.49 -16.40 32.05
N GLN A 184 -4.76 -15.33 32.29
CA GLN A 184 -5.06 -14.03 31.70
C GLN A 184 -3.82 -13.45 31.03
N ALA A 185 -4.05 -12.70 29.95
CA ALA A 185 -3.03 -11.92 29.27
C ALA A 185 -3.61 -10.65 28.66
N TYR A 186 -2.75 -9.72 28.33
CA TYR A 186 -3.14 -8.58 27.51
C TYR A 186 -3.36 -9.01 26.06
N LEU A 187 -4.46 -8.56 25.47
CA LEU A 187 -4.76 -8.79 24.05
C LEU A 187 -3.66 -8.24 23.17
N PHE A 188 -3.18 -7.04 23.45
CA PHE A 188 -2.16 -6.36 22.66
C PHE A 188 -0.74 -6.56 23.25
N PRO A 189 0.28 -6.65 22.37
CA PRO A 189 1.67 -6.72 22.82
C PRO A 189 2.08 -5.43 23.54
N GLY A 190 2.96 -5.57 24.54
CA GLY A 190 3.67 -4.45 25.15
C GLY A 190 5.11 -4.37 24.63
N ASP A 191 5.86 -3.37 25.10
CA ASP A 191 7.31 -3.25 24.82
C ASP A 191 8.14 -4.37 25.45
N ALA A 192 7.59 -5.01 26.50
CA ALA A 192 8.16 -6.17 27.17
C ALA A 192 7.05 -7.15 27.48
N VAL A 193 7.43 -8.43 27.69
CA VAL A 193 6.51 -9.48 28.17
C VAL A 193 5.94 -9.05 29.50
N ARG A 194 4.63 -9.13 29.66
CA ARG A 194 3.91 -8.72 30.88
C ARG A 194 2.67 -9.55 31.12
N SER A 195 2.30 -9.69 32.37
CA SER A 195 1.04 -10.29 32.78
C SER A 195 0.14 -9.29 33.48
N PRO A 196 -1.21 -9.42 33.39
CA PRO A 196 -2.12 -8.64 34.20
C PRO A 196 -1.88 -8.90 35.69
N GLU A 197 -1.98 -7.85 36.52
CA GLU A 197 -1.80 -7.96 37.96
C GLU A 197 -2.87 -8.87 38.59
N GLY A 198 -2.47 -9.74 39.48
CA GLY A 198 -3.40 -10.67 40.16
C GLY A 198 -3.95 -11.81 39.27
N THR A 199 -3.33 -12.04 38.10
CA THR A 199 -3.70 -13.15 37.21
C THR A 199 -3.76 -14.49 37.95
N ALA A 200 -4.90 -15.21 37.85
CA ALA A 200 -5.04 -16.56 38.35
C ALA A 200 -4.14 -17.53 37.58
N LYS A 201 -3.53 -18.47 38.27
CA LYS A 201 -2.65 -19.49 37.72
C LYS A 201 -3.26 -20.87 37.94
N GLU A 202 -3.01 -21.78 37.01
CA GLU A 202 -3.51 -23.17 37.10
C GLU A 202 -2.51 -24.15 36.53
N ASP A 203 -2.67 -25.41 36.94
CA ASP A 203 -1.87 -26.53 36.46
C ASP A 203 -2.57 -27.19 35.27
N CYS A 204 -1.87 -27.25 34.12
CA CYS A 204 -2.36 -27.90 32.91
C CYS A 204 -1.83 -29.34 32.83
N ILE A 205 -2.73 -30.30 33.00
CA ILE A 205 -2.38 -31.74 32.94
C ILE A 205 -2.36 -32.18 31.47
N ILE A 206 -1.19 -32.68 31.01
CA ILE A 206 -0.97 -33.09 29.63
C ILE A 206 -1.12 -34.62 29.47
N SER A 207 -0.56 -35.38 30.38
CA SER A 207 -0.73 -36.84 30.40
C SER A 207 -1.02 -37.39 31.79
N THR A 208 -1.73 -38.52 31.82
CA THR A 208 -2.05 -39.28 33.02
C THR A 208 -1.60 -40.74 32.86
N PRO A 209 -1.50 -41.52 33.96
CA PRO A 209 -1.13 -42.94 33.84
C PRO A 209 -2.02 -43.74 32.90
N ASP A 210 -3.30 -43.36 32.74
CA ASP A 210 -4.26 -44.02 31.85
C ASP A 210 -4.12 -43.57 30.37
N ALA A 211 -3.44 -42.44 30.13
CA ALA A 211 -3.17 -41.88 28.80
C ALA A 211 -1.74 -41.35 28.72
N PRO A 212 -0.71 -42.22 28.72
CA PRO A 212 0.69 -41.80 28.71
C PRO A 212 1.11 -41.32 27.31
N LEU A 213 2.09 -40.41 27.27
CA LEU A 213 2.76 -40.03 26.02
C LEU A 213 3.93 -40.98 25.76
N THR A 214 3.98 -41.54 24.55
CA THR A 214 5.01 -42.52 24.15
C THR A 214 5.78 -42.05 22.88
N ARG A 215 5.49 -40.91 22.37
CA ARG A 215 6.09 -40.31 21.15
C ARG A 215 6.06 -38.80 21.20
N ASP A 216 6.78 -38.17 20.30
CA ASP A 216 6.71 -36.73 20.07
C ASP A 216 5.27 -36.28 19.88
N SER A 217 4.94 -35.16 20.45
CA SER A 217 3.60 -34.58 20.40
C SER A 217 3.73 -33.05 20.21
N LEU A 218 3.22 -32.57 19.09
CA LEU A 218 3.23 -31.15 18.78
C LEU A 218 1.94 -30.47 19.26
N GLY A 219 2.06 -29.22 19.71
CA GLY A 219 0.90 -28.45 20.15
C GLY A 219 0.25 -29.04 21.40
N ILE A 220 1.00 -29.59 22.32
CA ILE A 220 0.49 -30.20 23.53
C ILE A 220 -0.21 -29.23 24.47
N LEU A 221 0.18 -27.96 24.39
CA LEU A 221 -0.37 -26.86 25.17
C LEU A 221 -0.17 -25.55 24.44
N TYR A 222 -1.19 -24.70 24.48
CA TYR A 222 -1.09 -23.32 24.08
C TYR A 222 -1.24 -22.45 25.33
N VAL A 223 -0.42 -21.43 25.44
CA VAL A 223 -0.44 -20.49 26.57
C VAL A 223 -0.44 -19.06 26.08
N TYR A 224 -1.01 -18.17 26.85
CA TYR A 224 -0.87 -16.75 26.63
C TYR A 224 0.55 -16.26 26.92
N GLU A 225 0.94 -15.17 26.25
CA GLU A 225 2.12 -14.39 26.64
C GLU A 225 2.05 -14.06 28.14
N GLN A 226 3.12 -14.36 28.86
CA GLN A 226 3.16 -14.14 30.30
C GLN A 226 4.57 -13.91 30.84
N ALA A 227 4.70 -12.95 31.75
CA ALA A 227 5.82 -12.83 32.66
C ALA A 227 5.45 -13.57 33.94
N ASN A 228 6.04 -14.75 34.16
CA ASN A 228 5.62 -15.65 35.21
C ASN A 228 6.80 -16.51 35.74
N PRO A 229 7.45 -16.10 36.83
CA PRO A 229 8.59 -16.79 37.36
C PRO A 229 8.23 -18.14 38.04
N ASP A 230 6.94 -18.40 38.32
CA ASP A 230 6.50 -19.62 38.97
C ASP A 230 6.15 -20.75 37.98
N LEU A 231 6.25 -20.47 36.67
CA LEU A 231 5.95 -21.43 35.62
C LEU A 231 6.95 -22.59 35.67
N SER A 232 6.47 -23.81 35.75
CA SER A 232 7.33 -25.00 35.82
C SER A 232 6.68 -26.19 35.09
N VAL A 233 7.50 -27.19 34.79
CA VAL A 233 7.06 -28.50 34.28
C VAL A 233 7.32 -29.57 35.29
N SER A 234 6.35 -30.47 35.47
CA SER A 234 6.46 -31.69 36.27
C SER A 234 6.20 -32.88 35.37
N LEU A 235 7.11 -33.85 35.37
CA LEU A 235 7.06 -34.99 34.49
C LEU A 235 7.53 -36.25 35.21
N GLU A 236 6.77 -37.36 35.06
CA GLU A 236 7.16 -38.69 35.50
C GLU A 236 7.16 -39.63 34.28
N ALA A 237 8.32 -40.16 33.92
CA ALA A 237 8.51 -41.04 32.79
C ALA A 237 9.13 -42.36 33.20
N GLU A 238 8.61 -43.43 32.64
CA GLU A 238 9.26 -44.74 32.66
C GLU A 238 10.10 -44.90 31.39
N ILE A 239 11.40 -45.08 31.55
CA ILE A 239 12.35 -45.28 30.46
C ILE A 239 13.04 -46.62 30.69
N ASN A 240 12.84 -47.56 29.80
CA ASN A 240 13.39 -48.93 29.89
C ASN A 240 13.08 -49.62 31.23
N GLY A 241 11.85 -49.44 31.75
CA GLY A 241 11.42 -50.04 32.99
C GLY A 241 11.87 -49.32 34.28
N LYS A 242 12.66 -48.24 34.17
CA LYS A 242 13.06 -47.40 35.30
C LYS A 242 12.22 -46.10 35.30
N VAL A 243 11.68 -45.74 36.46
CA VAL A 243 10.88 -44.52 36.62
C VAL A 243 11.77 -43.33 36.99
N TYR A 244 11.58 -42.22 36.32
CA TYR A 244 12.25 -40.95 36.53
C TYR A 244 11.21 -39.87 36.81
N ALA A 245 11.45 -39.03 37.79
CA ALA A 245 10.61 -37.87 38.07
C ALA A 245 11.43 -36.59 37.91
N PHE A 246 10.84 -35.63 37.20
CA PHE A 246 11.45 -34.34 36.89
C PHE A 246 10.54 -33.23 37.35
N GLU A 247 11.13 -32.19 37.89
CA GLU A 247 10.47 -30.89 38.10
C GLU A 247 11.47 -29.79 37.73
N GLN A 248 11.09 -28.96 36.79
CA GLN A 248 12.00 -27.95 36.26
C GLN A 248 11.28 -26.63 35.99
N PRO A 249 11.84 -25.49 36.38
CA PRO A 249 11.29 -24.19 35.99
C PRO A 249 11.35 -24.01 34.46
N LEU A 250 10.31 -23.38 33.92
CA LEU A 250 10.27 -22.90 32.55
C LEU A 250 10.77 -21.46 32.48
N PRO A 251 11.06 -20.94 31.30
CA PRO A 251 11.40 -19.53 31.14
C PRO A 251 10.35 -18.62 31.80
N SER A 252 10.80 -17.61 32.55
CA SER A 252 9.90 -16.67 33.23
C SER A 252 9.10 -15.82 32.24
N ASP A 253 9.66 -15.59 31.05
CA ASP A 253 9.05 -14.81 29.98
C ASP A 253 8.65 -15.72 28.82
N ILE A 254 7.37 -16.04 28.76
CA ILE A 254 6.80 -16.73 27.61
C ILE A 254 6.28 -15.70 26.62
N ARG A 255 6.88 -15.66 25.46
CA ARG A 255 6.55 -14.71 24.39
C ARG A 255 5.46 -15.25 23.46
N ARG A 256 4.53 -14.41 23.04
CA ARG A 256 3.57 -14.73 21.98
C ARG A 256 4.27 -15.10 20.68
N ASN A 257 3.57 -15.82 19.81
CA ASN A 257 4.06 -16.26 18.51
C ASN A 257 5.37 -17.08 18.56
N THR A 258 5.63 -17.77 19.66
CA THR A 258 6.84 -18.55 19.90
C THR A 258 6.49 -20.01 20.18
N VAL A 259 7.30 -20.94 19.68
CA VAL A 259 7.20 -22.38 20.01
C VAL A 259 8.29 -22.72 21.02
N TYR A 260 7.89 -23.35 22.10
CA TYR A 260 8.78 -23.88 23.13
C TYR A 260 8.76 -25.42 23.07
N ALA A 261 9.92 -26.06 22.99
CA ALA A 261 10.02 -27.50 23.04
C ALA A 261 10.41 -27.98 24.45
N ILE A 262 9.62 -28.86 25.03
CA ILE A 262 9.97 -29.60 26.24
C ILE A 262 10.55 -30.93 25.79
N VAL A 263 11.83 -31.16 26.04
CA VAL A 263 12.57 -32.31 25.54
C VAL A 263 12.91 -33.25 26.68
N LEU A 264 12.35 -34.47 26.65
CA LEU A 264 12.79 -35.55 27.52
C LEU A 264 13.98 -36.25 26.84
N ARG A 265 15.17 -36.05 27.38
CA ARG A 265 16.41 -36.56 26.78
C ARG A 265 17.08 -37.59 27.67
N LYS A 266 17.59 -38.66 27.06
CA LYS A 266 18.53 -39.57 27.69
C LYS A 266 19.73 -39.74 26.75
N ASP A 267 20.88 -39.24 27.18
CA ASP A 267 22.09 -39.37 26.42
C ASP A 267 22.67 -40.79 26.54
N VAL A 268 23.33 -41.23 25.43
CA VAL A 268 24.00 -42.54 25.40
C VAL A 268 25.16 -42.60 26.40
N LEU A 269 25.75 -41.45 26.69
CA LEU A 269 26.90 -41.29 27.59
C LEU A 269 26.52 -40.99 29.05
N GLN A 270 25.25 -40.75 29.34
CA GLN A 270 24.75 -40.47 30.69
C GLN A 270 23.89 -41.60 31.25
N VAL A 271 24.11 -41.91 32.51
CA VAL A 271 23.37 -43.00 33.20
C VAL A 271 21.94 -42.60 33.53
N ASP A 272 21.62 -41.30 33.59
CA ASP A 272 20.34 -40.75 33.99
C ASP A 272 19.62 -39.95 32.89
N ALA A 273 18.30 -40.01 32.89
CA ALA A 273 17.48 -39.19 32.01
C ALA A 273 17.48 -37.73 32.48
N GLN A 274 17.47 -36.82 31.54
CA GLN A 274 17.43 -35.36 31.79
C GLN A 274 16.21 -34.73 31.11
N LEU A 275 15.60 -33.77 31.77
CA LEU A 275 14.58 -32.93 31.19
C LEU A 275 15.24 -31.60 30.79
N THR A 276 15.10 -31.27 29.52
CA THR A 276 15.57 -29.99 28.98
C THR A 276 14.39 -29.24 28.40
N VAL A 277 14.30 -27.94 28.71
CA VAL A 277 13.34 -27.04 28.07
C VAL A 277 14.12 -26.16 27.12
N GLU A 278 13.85 -26.33 25.83
CA GLU A 278 14.45 -25.51 24.77
C GLU A 278 13.41 -24.47 24.33
N ALA A 279 13.68 -23.20 24.59
CA ALA A 279 12.98 -22.11 23.98
C ALA A 279 13.65 -21.83 22.63
N TRP A 280 12.94 -21.97 21.53
CA TRP A 280 13.45 -21.72 20.20
C TRP A 280 13.31 -20.23 19.86
N GLY A 281 14.34 -19.50 20.14
CA GLY A 281 14.47 -18.06 19.93
C GLY A 281 15.03 -17.42 21.21
N GLU A 282 16.33 -17.21 21.27
CA GLU A 282 17.06 -16.54 22.34
C GLU A 282 16.59 -16.83 23.78
N GLY A 283 17.03 -17.92 24.35
CA GLY A 283 16.82 -18.21 25.77
C GLY A 283 17.85 -19.19 26.28
N ASP A 284 18.53 -18.85 27.37
CA ASP A 284 19.53 -19.66 28.05
C ASP A 284 19.04 -21.08 28.30
N SER A 285 19.72 -22.05 27.68
CA SER A 285 19.60 -23.46 28.10
C SER A 285 20.78 -23.78 28.99
N THR A 286 20.54 -24.07 30.25
CA THR A 286 21.54 -24.67 31.13
C THR A 286 21.39 -26.20 31.12
N ALA A 287 22.19 -26.82 30.28
CA ALA A 287 22.37 -28.27 30.34
C ALA A 287 23.85 -28.56 30.66
N ALA A 288 24.11 -29.48 31.57
CA ALA A 288 25.48 -29.97 31.78
C ALA A 288 25.77 -31.05 30.72
N TYR A 289 26.80 -30.81 29.94
CA TYR A 289 27.25 -31.72 28.89
C TYR A 289 28.57 -32.39 29.26
N PRO A 290 28.87 -33.61 28.72
CA PRO A 290 30.18 -34.19 28.86
C PRO A 290 31.26 -33.32 28.22
N ASP A 291 32.52 -33.41 28.64
CA ASP A 291 33.65 -32.68 28.11
C ASP A 291 33.73 -32.82 26.60
N LEU A 292 33.52 -31.69 25.91
CA LEU A 292 33.54 -31.60 24.45
C LEU A 292 34.94 -31.55 23.88
N THR A 293 35.13 -32.18 22.73
CA THR A 293 36.13 -31.73 21.78
C THR A 293 35.81 -30.30 21.34
N ALA A 294 36.81 -29.53 20.90
CA ALA A 294 36.62 -28.11 20.57
C ALA A 294 35.41 -27.86 19.66
N PRO A 295 34.63 -26.78 19.88
CA PRO A 295 33.52 -26.42 19.01
C PRO A 295 33.98 -26.13 17.58
N PRO A 296 33.09 -26.24 16.59
CA PRO A 296 33.40 -25.91 15.20
C PRO A 296 33.93 -24.49 15.06
N GLN A 297 34.95 -24.32 14.23
CA GLN A 297 35.55 -23.01 13.97
C GLN A 297 35.61 -22.74 12.44
N VAL A 298 35.43 -21.48 12.07
CA VAL A 298 35.64 -21.05 10.67
C VAL A 298 37.14 -21.08 10.34
N ASP A 299 37.51 -21.81 9.31
CA ASP A 299 38.84 -21.75 8.72
C ASP A 299 38.84 -20.71 7.58
N ALA A 300 39.29 -19.50 7.91
CA ALA A 300 39.33 -18.39 6.97
C ALA A 300 40.28 -18.67 5.75
N ALA A 301 41.35 -19.45 5.96
CA ALA A 301 42.32 -19.73 4.90
C ALA A 301 41.80 -20.77 3.88
N ALA A 302 40.91 -21.67 4.32
CA ALA A 302 40.27 -22.69 3.49
C ALA A 302 38.90 -22.24 2.95
N SER A 303 38.38 -21.10 3.40
CA SER A 303 37.13 -20.51 2.95
C SER A 303 37.36 -19.61 1.72
N GLU A 304 36.36 -19.54 0.84
CA GLU A 304 36.32 -18.61 -0.30
C GLU A 304 35.38 -17.46 0.08
N LEU A 305 35.93 -16.42 0.73
CA LEU A 305 35.17 -15.31 1.25
C LEU A 305 35.09 -14.16 0.22
N PRO A 306 33.90 -13.59 -0.06
CA PRO A 306 33.77 -12.44 -0.93
C PRO A 306 34.34 -11.19 -0.29
N ALA A 307 34.55 -10.16 -1.10
CA ALA A 307 34.97 -8.84 -0.60
C ALA A 307 33.96 -8.31 0.42
N GLY A 308 34.47 -7.82 1.55
CA GLY A 308 33.65 -7.29 2.67
C GLY A 308 33.12 -8.35 3.63
N ALA A 309 33.42 -9.64 3.41
CA ALA A 309 33.15 -10.68 4.40
C ALA A 309 34.36 -10.83 5.33
N GLU A 310 34.12 -10.91 6.64
CA GLU A 310 35.15 -11.00 7.67
C GLU A 310 34.82 -12.10 8.68
N VAL A 311 35.78 -12.97 8.95
CA VAL A 311 35.66 -13.97 10.02
C VAL A 311 35.86 -13.26 11.37
N THR A 312 35.03 -13.59 12.36
CA THR A 312 35.13 -13.07 13.71
C THR A 312 36.48 -13.45 14.36
N ALA A 313 36.92 -12.66 15.30
CA ALA A 313 38.21 -12.95 16.03
C ALA A 313 38.16 -14.30 16.76
N GLY A 314 36.98 -14.75 17.22
CA GLY A 314 36.75 -16.04 17.86
C GLY A 314 36.66 -17.20 16.87
N LYS A 315 36.61 -16.93 15.58
CA LYS A 315 36.33 -17.90 14.50
C LYS A 315 34.97 -18.65 14.65
N ASP A 316 34.10 -18.12 15.44
CA ASP A 316 32.76 -18.63 15.74
C ASP A 316 31.70 -18.05 14.78
N GLY A 317 32.11 -17.20 13.86
CA GLY A 317 31.17 -16.59 12.93
C GLY A 317 31.80 -15.81 11.79
N VAL A 318 30.92 -15.28 10.91
CA VAL A 318 31.29 -14.48 9.74
C VAL A 318 30.38 -13.27 9.64
N ASN A 319 30.96 -12.09 9.51
CA ASN A 319 30.25 -10.86 9.15
C ASN A 319 30.14 -10.80 7.63
N LEU A 320 28.91 -10.64 7.12
CA LEU A 320 28.62 -10.60 5.69
C LEU A 320 28.08 -9.22 5.30
N PRO A 321 28.46 -8.69 4.13
CA PRO A 321 27.92 -7.43 3.63
C PRO A 321 26.43 -7.54 3.30
N TYR A 322 25.72 -6.42 3.22
CA TYR A 322 24.32 -6.38 2.81
C TYR A 322 24.10 -6.73 1.32
N GLY A 323 25.12 -6.57 0.47
CA GLY A 323 25.09 -6.98 -0.93
C GLY A 323 24.87 -8.48 -1.12
N PRO A 324 24.67 -8.94 -2.36
CA PRO A 324 24.55 -10.37 -2.63
C PRO A 324 25.88 -11.07 -2.30
N VAL A 325 25.77 -12.26 -1.72
CA VAL A 325 26.93 -13.07 -1.34
C VAL A 325 26.78 -14.46 -1.96
N GLU A 326 27.84 -14.93 -2.57
CA GLU A 326 28.08 -16.36 -2.86
C GLU A 326 29.48 -16.70 -2.34
N MET A 327 29.55 -17.62 -1.38
CA MET A 327 30.80 -18.00 -0.75
C MET A 327 30.86 -19.48 -0.44
N VAL A 328 32.06 -19.97 -0.20
CA VAL A 328 32.29 -21.29 0.37
C VAL A 328 32.91 -21.12 1.75
N LEU A 329 32.18 -21.53 2.77
CA LEU A 329 32.62 -21.50 4.16
C LEU A 329 33.24 -22.86 4.50
N ALA A 330 34.51 -22.85 4.94
CA ALA A 330 35.17 -24.01 5.51
C ALA A 330 35.04 -23.97 7.04
N VAL A 331 34.53 -25.06 7.60
CA VAL A 331 34.36 -25.24 9.04
C VAL A 331 35.29 -26.37 9.49
N ALA A 332 36.17 -26.09 10.41
CA ALA A 332 37.08 -27.05 11.05
C ALA A 332 36.44 -27.60 12.33
N CYS A 333 36.37 -28.92 12.42
CA CYS A 333 35.93 -29.66 13.59
C CYS A 333 36.59 -31.04 13.56
N ASP A 334 36.88 -31.61 14.72
CA ASP A 334 37.44 -32.95 14.83
C ASP A 334 36.43 -34.04 14.45
N ASP A 335 35.16 -33.74 14.60
CA ASP A 335 34.06 -34.62 14.22
C ASP A 335 33.42 -34.19 12.89
N GLU A 336 32.85 -35.15 12.15
CA GLU A 336 32.03 -34.85 10.96
C GLU A 336 30.71 -34.19 11.40
N LEU A 337 30.38 -33.03 10.79
CA LEU A 337 29.20 -32.23 11.13
C LEU A 337 28.05 -32.46 10.14
N GLU A 338 26.85 -32.60 10.64
CA GLU A 338 25.61 -32.52 9.87
C GLU A 338 24.97 -31.15 10.07
N LEU A 339 24.81 -30.39 8.99
CA LEU A 339 24.11 -29.10 9.04
C LEU A 339 22.63 -29.32 9.34
N LEU A 340 22.14 -28.68 10.37
CA LEU A 340 20.72 -28.65 10.69
C LEU A 340 19.96 -27.62 9.81
N PRO A 341 18.63 -27.75 9.69
CA PRO A 341 17.85 -26.79 8.90
C PRO A 341 18.13 -25.35 9.33
N VAL A 342 18.47 -24.52 8.36
CA VAL A 342 18.76 -23.08 8.57
C VAL A 342 17.45 -22.31 8.62
N ASP A 343 17.38 -21.27 9.46
CA ASP A 343 16.23 -20.41 9.54
C ASP A 343 15.98 -19.69 8.21
N ALA A 344 14.81 -19.90 7.63
CA ALA A 344 14.42 -19.26 6.39
C ALA A 344 14.20 -17.74 6.50
N SER A 345 14.05 -17.20 7.72
CA SER A 345 13.88 -15.76 7.93
C SER A 345 15.11 -14.97 7.50
N ALA A 346 16.30 -15.61 7.51
CA ALA A 346 17.54 -15.01 7.04
C ALA A 346 17.69 -14.93 5.51
N SER A 347 16.76 -15.49 4.75
CA SER A 347 16.84 -15.60 3.27
C SER A 347 18.16 -16.16 2.76
N LEU A 348 18.72 -17.12 3.50
CA LEU A 348 19.98 -17.78 3.17
C LEU A 348 19.73 -19.16 2.57
N GLU A 349 20.49 -19.47 1.53
CA GLU A 349 20.64 -20.84 1.04
C GLU A 349 21.99 -21.37 1.52
N VAL A 350 21.97 -22.48 2.27
CA VAL A 350 23.18 -23.14 2.76
C VAL A 350 23.16 -24.61 2.35
N GLU A 351 24.17 -25.00 1.61
CA GLU A 351 24.29 -26.36 1.07
C GLU A 351 25.64 -26.96 1.44
N PRO A 352 25.68 -28.19 2.01
CA PRO A 352 26.94 -28.92 2.14
C PRO A 352 27.47 -29.27 0.76
N LEU A 353 28.79 -29.07 0.53
CA LEU A 353 29.43 -29.45 -0.72
C LEU A 353 29.70 -30.96 -0.68
N ALA A 354 28.94 -31.72 -1.46
CA ALA A 354 29.05 -33.17 -1.57
C ALA A 354 30.38 -33.59 -2.22
N GLY A 355 30.97 -34.68 -1.73
CA GLY A 355 32.15 -35.36 -2.33
C GLY A 355 33.49 -35.09 -1.66
N GLN A 356 33.52 -34.28 -0.60
CA GLN A 356 34.69 -34.14 0.25
C GLN A 356 34.27 -34.57 1.67
N GLY A 357 34.38 -35.88 1.94
CA GLY A 357 34.52 -36.33 3.32
C GLY A 357 35.60 -35.50 4.02
N LEU A 358 35.68 -35.56 5.35
CA LEU A 358 36.68 -34.84 6.15
C LEU A 358 38.04 -34.84 5.41
N PHE A 359 38.29 -33.76 4.68
CA PHE A 359 39.64 -33.51 4.16
C PHE A 359 40.34 -32.69 5.24
N GLU A 360 41.23 -33.37 5.99
CA GLU A 360 41.99 -32.76 7.10
C GLU A 360 41.08 -32.13 8.21
N GLY A 361 39.96 -32.71 8.61
CA GLY A 361 39.10 -32.19 9.67
C GLY A 361 38.30 -30.94 9.26
N ARG A 362 38.06 -30.70 7.97
CA ARG A 362 37.33 -29.54 7.45
C ARG A 362 36.13 -29.96 6.63
N GLN A 363 35.00 -29.30 6.81
CA GLN A 363 33.82 -29.44 5.95
C GLN A 363 33.52 -28.12 5.28
N ARG A 364 32.99 -28.16 4.06
CA ARG A 364 32.75 -26.96 3.26
C ARG A 364 31.25 -26.83 2.97
N PHE A 365 30.75 -25.61 3.12
CA PHE A 365 29.35 -25.24 2.89
C PHE A 365 29.30 -24.10 1.90
N ARG A 366 28.47 -24.24 0.87
CA ARG A 366 28.14 -23.12 -0.02
C ARG A 366 27.05 -22.30 0.63
N ILE A 367 27.27 -20.99 0.71
CA ILE A 367 26.32 -20.04 1.27
C ILE A 367 25.99 -19.02 0.21
N ARG A 368 24.68 -18.84 -0.05
CA ARG A 368 24.15 -17.79 -0.91
C ARG A 368 23.22 -16.91 -0.13
N LYS A 369 23.42 -15.60 -0.24
CA LYS A 369 22.59 -14.57 0.34
C LYS A 369 22.19 -13.58 -0.75
N PRO A 370 20.89 -13.26 -0.92
CA PRO A 370 20.45 -12.23 -1.82
C PRO A 370 20.85 -10.83 -1.32
N LEU A 371 20.70 -9.83 -2.16
CA LEU A 371 20.82 -8.43 -1.78
C LEU A 371 19.76 -8.10 -0.71
N PHE A 372 20.15 -7.39 0.32
CA PHE A 372 19.21 -6.76 1.25
C PHE A 372 18.77 -5.42 0.69
N PRO A 373 17.46 -5.20 0.47
CA PRO A 373 16.95 -3.93 -0.06
C PRO A 373 17.14 -2.79 0.94
N PRO A 374 16.95 -1.52 0.54
CA PRO A 374 16.97 -0.38 1.45
C PRO A 374 16.11 -0.61 2.69
N GLU A 375 16.57 -0.10 3.84
CA GLU A 375 15.93 -0.24 5.16
C GLU A 375 15.91 -1.65 5.75
N GLN A 376 16.42 -2.66 5.03
CA GLN A 376 16.55 -3.98 5.64
C GLN A 376 17.51 -3.90 6.82
N PRO A 377 17.04 -4.21 8.04
CA PRO A 377 17.90 -4.19 9.22
C PRO A 377 18.97 -5.29 9.18
N PRO A 378 20.05 -5.18 9.95
CA PRO A 378 20.99 -6.28 10.11
C PRO A 378 20.27 -7.51 10.70
N VAL A 379 20.69 -8.67 10.25
CA VAL A 379 20.15 -9.98 10.69
C VAL A 379 21.30 -10.83 11.24
N GLU A 380 21.08 -11.44 12.38
CA GLU A 380 21.97 -12.46 12.91
C GLU A 380 21.27 -13.81 12.82
N THR A 381 21.94 -14.80 12.28
CA THR A 381 21.45 -16.16 12.17
C THR A 381 22.55 -17.16 12.46
N ALA A 382 22.19 -18.34 12.91
CA ALA A 382 23.12 -19.36 13.31
C ALA A 382 23.03 -20.59 12.39
N LEU A 383 24.17 -21.11 11.97
CA LEU A 383 24.29 -22.44 11.38
C LEU A 383 24.51 -23.41 12.51
N HIS A 384 23.50 -24.20 12.84
CA HIS A 384 23.59 -25.22 13.87
C HIS A 384 24.05 -26.52 13.26
N PHE A 385 24.95 -27.21 13.95
CA PHE A 385 25.48 -28.47 13.53
C PHE A 385 25.16 -29.56 14.54
N ARG A 386 25.01 -30.78 14.04
CA ARG A 386 25.01 -31.99 14.83
C ARG A 386 26.24 -32.80 14.44
N ARG A 387 26.96 -33.35 15.42
CA ARG A 387 28.09 -34.24 15.15
C ARG A 387 27.55 -35.57 14.64
N LYS A 388 28.12 -36.08 13.57
CA LYS A 388 27.63 -37.28 12.91
C LYS A 388 27.69 -38.48 13.85
N GLY A 389 26.62 -39.25 13.90
CA GLY A 389 26.48 -40.37 14.80
C GLY A 389 26.08 -40.03 16.24
N MET A 390 25.95 -38.71 16.56
CA MET A 390 25.38 -38.27 17.83
C MET A 390 23.92 -37.85 17.61
N GLN A 391 23.04 -38.22 18.52
CA GLN A 391 21.65 -37.75 18.48
C GLN A 391 21.49 -36.38 19.12
N TYR A 392 22.48 -35.96 19.84
CA TYR A 392 22.52 -34.74 20.59
C TYR A 392 23.10 -33.58 19.75
N VAL A 393 22.52 -32.40 19.89
CA VAL A 393 23.00 -31.15 19.32
C VAL A 393 23.62 -30.33 20.43
N TYR A 394 24.93 -30.12 20.35
CA TYR A 394 25.59 -29.27 21.33
C TYR A 394 25.30 -27.80 21.02
N PRO A 395 24.94 -26.97 22.00
CA PRO A 395 24.67 -25.54 21.78
C PRO A 395 25.88 -24.78 21.22
N GLU A 396 27.10 -25.24 21.51
CA GLU A 396 28.35 -24.65 21.05
C GLU A 396 28.70 -25.06 19.61
N ASP A 397 28.01 -26.07 19.04
CA ASP A 397 28.24 -26.50 17.66
C ASP A 397 27.49 -25.57 16.69
N VAL A 398 27.88 -24.30 16.69
CA VAL A 398 27.24 -23.23 15.95
C VAL A 398 28.26 -22.29 15.29
N ILE A 399 27.95 -21.87 14.08
CA ILE A 399 28.65 -20.76 13.40
C ILE A 399 27.62 -19.63 13.18
N THR A 400 27.91 -18.48 13.72
CA THR A 400 27.05 -17.31 13.60
C THR A 400 27.32 -16.51 12.35
N LEU A 401 26.29 -16.23 11.57
CA LEU A 401 26.36 -15.34 10.40
C LEU A 401 25.71 -14.00 10.75
N ARG A 402 26.49 -12.93 10.72
CA ARG A 402 26.03 -11.57 10.96
C ARG A 402 25.91 -10.84 9.62
N LEU A 403 24.69 -10.65 9.18
CA LEU A 403 24.38 -10.02 7.91
C LEU A 403 24.19 -8.52 8.13
N ALA A 404 25.04 -7.70 7.53
CA ALA A 404 24.92 -6.25 7.63
C ALA A 404 23.60 -5.78 7.02
N GLY A 405 22.92 -4.84 7.64
CA GLY A 405 21.76 -4.16 7.08
C GLY A 405 22.14 -3.23 5.93
N ASN A 406 21.21 -2.98 5.00
CA ASN A 406 21.42 -2.00 3.95
C ASN A 406 21.36 -0.58 4.55
N PRO A 407 22.45 0.21 4.45
CA PRO A 407 22.49 1.56 5.01
C PRO A 407 21.63 2.57 4.22
N SER A 408 21.19 2.21 3.01
CA SER A 408 20.31 3.05 2.22
C SER A 408 18.90 3.06 2.80
N ARG A 409 18.23 4.21 2.74
CA ARG A 409 16.83 4.36 3.15
C ARG A 409 15.95 4.68 1.95
N LEU A 410 14.72 4.19 1.98
CA LEU A 410 13.71 4.44 0.97
C LEU A 410 12.40 4.80 1.66
N SER A 411 11.83 5.93 1.30
CA SER A 411 10.50 6.35 1.75
C SER A 411 9.61 6.69 0.57
N GLY A 412 8.30 6.70 0.77
CA GLY A 412 7.33 7.00 -0.28
C GLY A 412 6.55 5.79 -0.76
N LYS A 413 6.25 5.75 -2.06
CA LYS A 413 5.39 4.73 -2.66
C LYS A 413 6.15 3.45 -3.07
N LEU A 414 7.42 3.59 -3.42
CA LEU A 414 8.26 2.46 -3.80
C LEU A 414 8.54 1.56 -2.60
N GLN A 415 8.45 0.25 -2.82
CA GLN A 415 8.71 -0.77 -1.80
C GLN A 415 9.44 -1.95 -2.44
N TYR A 416 10.48 -2.42 -1.79
CA TYR A 416 11.26 -3.57 -2.22
C TYR A 416 11.44 -4.53 -1.05
N ALA A 417 11.44 -5.83 -1.35
CA ALA A 417 11.66 -6.87 -0.37
C ALA A 417 12.82 -7.78 -0.82
N VAL A 418 13.36 -8.54 0.12
CA VAL A 418 14.42 -9.52 -0.18
C VAL A 418 13.92 -10.50 -1.25
N GLY A 419 14.67 -10.61 -2.34
CA GLY A 419 14.31 -11.44 -3.49
C GLY A 419 13.28 -10.83 -4.44
N THR A 420 12.71 -9.68 -4.10
CA THR A 420 11.74 -8.96 -4.93
C THR A 420 12.18 -7.52 -5.12
N TYR A 421 13.01 -7.30 -6.15
CA TYR A 421 13.62 -5.99 -6.45
C TYR A 421 12.89 -5.26 -7.58
N ALA A 422 11.63 -5.57 -7.77
CA ALA A 422 10.78 -4.93 -8.76
C ALA A 422 9.49 -4.44 -8.07
N PHE A 423 9.11 -3.21 -8.35
CA PHE A 423 7.86 -2.62 -7.92
C PHE A 423 7.05 -2.19 -9.13
N ASP A 424 5.86 -2.76 -9.28
CA ASP A 424 4.93 -2.43 -10.36
C ASP A 424 3.73 -1.70 -9.76
N PHE A 425 3.54 -0.47 -10.16
CA PHE A 425 2.38 0.31 -9.74
C PHE A 425 1.08 -0.20 -10.35
N ASP A 426 1.16 -0.95 -11.46
CA ASP A 426 0.00 -1.41 -12.27
C ASP A 426 -1.03 -0.31 -12.62
N ARG A 427 -0.60 0.94 -12.55
CA ARG A 427 -1.40 2.12 -12.81
C ARG A 427 -0.55 3.25 -13.34
N TYR A 428 -1.20 4.35 -13.71
CA TYR A 428 -0.54 5.59 -14.12
C TYR A 428 -0.05 6.37 -12.89
N ILE A 429 1.21 6.80 -12.92
CA ILE A 429 1.84 7.66 -11.90
C ILE A 429 2.75 8.65 -12.62
N ASP A 430 2.62 9.95 -12.34
CA ASP A 430 3.38 11.03 -12.97
C ASP A 430 4.06 12.01 -12.00
N ASN A 431 4.15 11.62 -10.73
CA ASN A 431 4.73 12.44 -9.66
C ASN A 431 5.70 11.61 -8.81
N GLU A 432 5.99 12.06 -7.61
CA GLU A 432 6.94 11.41 -6.72
C GLU A 432 6.61 9.94 -6.46
N LEU A 433 7.58 9.08 -6.78
CA LEU A 433 7.53 7.64 -6.51
C LEU A 433 8.12 7.32 -5.14
N GLY A 434 9.14 8.05 -4.73
CA GLY A 434 9.81 7.89 -3.45
C GLY A 434 11.08 8.71 -3.33
N VAL A 435 11.69 8.64 -2.15
CA VAL A 435 12.95 9.31 -1.85
C VAL A 435 13.96 8.28 -1.38
N PHE A 436 15.07 8.15 -2.10
CA PHE A 436 16.24 7.41 -1.65
C PHE A 436 17.19 8.32 -0.86
N THR A 437 17.61 7.88 0.30
CA THR A 437 18.72 8.49 1.07
C THR A 437 19.87 7.49 1.12
N LEU A 438 21.01 7.89 0.58
CA LEU A 438 22.16 7.03 0.34
C LEU A 438 23.37 7.51 1.15
N PRO A 439 24.28 6.61 1.55
CA PRO A 439 25.61 6.97 2.02
C PRO A 439 26.34 7.86 1.01
N ALA A 440 27.27 8.70 1.49
CA ALA A 440 27.95 9.72 0.68
C ALA A 440 28.74 9.15 -0.53
N GLU A 441 29.27 7.94 -0.36
CA GLU A 441 30.04 7.23 -1.39
C GLU A 441 29.16 6.62 -2.48
N LYS A 442 27.83 6.56 -2.28
CA LYS A 442 26.88 6.00 -3.24
C LYS A 442 26.25 7.07 -4.13
N GLU A 443 25.83 6.66 -5.30
CA GLU A 443 25.01 7.45 -6.21
C GLU A 443 23.81 6.63 -6.70
N LEU A 444 22.73 7.34 -7.04
CA LEU A 444 21.56 6.77 -7.70
C LEU A 444 21.57 7.21 -9.16
N THR A 445 21.36 6.27 -10.07
CA THR A 445 21.20 6.51 -11.51
C THR A 445 19.97 5.77 -12.03
N VAL A 446 19.51 6.10 -13.23
CA VAL A 446 18.40 5.41 -13.90
C VAL A 446 18.88 4.82 -15.21
N GLU A 447 18.52 3.60 -15.47
CA GLU A 447 18.75 2.92 -16.74
C GLU A 447 17.40 2.53 -17.36
N TYR A 448 17.30 2.63 -18.67
CA TYR A 448 16.10 2.31 -19.43
C TYR A 448 16.35 1.17 -20.39
N GLU A 449 15.31 0.44 -20.75
CA GLU A 449 15.36 -0.53 -21.82
C GLU A 449 15.72 0.13 -23.16
N ALA A 450 16.36 -0.61 -24.04
CA ALA A 450 16.77 -0.08 -25.35
C ALA A 450 15.56 0.41 -26.15
N GLY A 451 15.59 1.70 -26.53
CA GLY A 451 14.51 2.37 -27.26
C GLY A 451 13.42 2.99 -26.38
N GLU A 452 13.53 2.88 -25.06
CA GLU A 452 12.64 3.58 -24.15
C GLU A 452 13.19 4.99 -23.88
N ASP A 453 12.33 5.99 -24.00
CA ASP A 453 12.64 7.37 -23.61
C ASP A 453 12.72 7.51 -22.09
N ALA A 454 13.56 8.43 -21.61
CA ALA A 454 13.67 8.72 -20.19
C ALA A 454 12.35 9.27 -19.64
N TRP A 455 11.81 8.62 -18.59
CA TRP A 455 10.55 9.01 -17.96
C TRP A 455 10.66 9.20 -16.43
N ILE A 456 11.84 8.95 -15.87
CA ILE A 456 12.15 9.20 -14.46
C ILE A 456 13.19 10.31 -14.38
N LYS A 457 12.95 11.27 -13.49
CA LYS A 457 13.92 12.27 -13.07
C LYS A 457 14.36 11.97 -11.64
N LEU A 458 15.67 12.03 -11.42
CA LEU A 458 16.24 12.06 -10.08
C LEU A 458 16.47 13.53 -9.69
N ASP A 459 15.79 13.97 -8.64
CA ASP A 459 15.87 15.33 -8.14
C ASP A 459 16.64 15.35 -6.81
N PRO A 460 17.86 15.89 -6.78
CA PRO A 460 18.67 15.92 -5.56
C PRO A 460 18.01 16.76 -4.47
N VAL A 461 17.93 16.21 -3.26
CA VAL A 461 17.39 16.92 -2.10
C VAL A 461 18.54 17.27 -1.16
N SER A 462 18.51 18.48 -0.60
CA SER A 462 19.47 18.90 0.42
C SER A 462 19.26 18.12 1.71
N VAL A 463 20.24 17.29 2.09
CA VAL A 463 20.28 16.59 3.38
C VAL A 463 21.45 17.07 4.23
N ARG A 464 21.41 16.75 5.52
CA ARG A 464 22.50 17.06 6.44
C ARG A 464 23.77 16.32 6.03
N SER A 465 24.92 16.87 6.35
CA SER A 465 26.26 16.46 5.89
C SER A 465 26.50 14.94 5.90
N GLY A 466 26.98 14.37 4.79
CA GLY A 466 27.43 13.00 4.67
C GLY A 466 26.43 12.01 4.02
N GLU A 467 25.27 12.48 3.59
CA GLU A 467 24.30 11.66 2.85
C GLU A 467 23.88 12.36 1.56
N GLY A 468 23.52 11.59 0.54
CA GLY A 468 22.85 12.08 -0.67
C GLY A 468 21.39 11.64 -0.68
N ALA A 469 20.45 12.55 -0.90
CA ALA A 469 19.06 12.16 -1.09
C ALA A 469 18.59 12.53 -2.49
N TYR A 470 17.73 11.67 -3.04
CA TYR A 470 17.18 11.79 -4.39
C TYR A 470 15.67 11.51 -4.34
N ARG A 471 14.89 12.51 -4.73
CA ARG A 471 13.49 12.27 -5.08
C ARG A 471 13.45 11.58 -6.45
N VAL A 472 12.69 10.53 -6.54
CA VAL A 472 12.44 9.80 -7.79
C VAL A 472 11.10 10.28 -8.33
N LEU A 473 11.13 11.06 -9.39
CA LEU A 473 9.94 11.64 -10.01
C LEU A 473 9.63 10.92 -11.30
N ALA A 474 8.44 10.35 -11.40
CA ALA A 474 7.93 9.87 -12.68
C ALA A 474 7.44 11.06 -13.51
N GLY A 475 7.90 11.16 -14.73
CA GLY A 475 7.54 12.23 -15.64
C GLY A 475 6.31 11.91 -16.49
N TRP A 476 5.80 12.96 -17.12
CA TRP A 476 4.74 12.90 -18.11
C TRP A 476 5.19 13.61 -19.40
N ARG A 477 4.84 13.04 -20.56
CA ARG A 477 5.11 13.65 -21.87
C ARG A 477 3.78 14.06 -22.51
N PRO A 478 3.61 15.36 -22.84
CA PRO A 478 2.45 15.81 -23.60
C PRO A 478 2.36 15.09 -24.95
N ASN A 479 1.18 14.58 -25.28
CA ASN A 479 0.89 13.97 -26.57
C ASN A 479 1.82 12.79 -26.94
N ASP A 480 2.26 12.02 -25.95
CA ASP A 480 3.09 10.84 -26.17
C ASP A 480 2.35 9.80 -27.01
N VAL A 481 2.87 9.53 -28.20
CA VAL A 481 2.29 8.58 -29.15
C VAL A 481 2.37 7.13 -28.70
N THR A 482 3.15 6.84 -27.70
CA THR A 482 3.29 5.50 -27.11
C THR A 482 2.41 5.31 -25.88
N ALA A 483 1.69 6.36 -25.45
CA ALA A 483 0.82 6.35 -24.28
C ALA A 483 -0.52 5.67 -24.59
N ASN A 484 -0.52 4.34 -24.55
CA ASN A 484 -1.65 3.47 -24.83
C ASN A 484 -1.94 2.48 -23.69
N GLY A 485 -1.42 2.75 -22.50
CA GLY A 485 -1.51 1.82 -21.37
C GLY A 485 -0.43 0.75 -21.36
N ARG A 486 0.56 0.83 -22.26
CA ARG A 486 1.68 -0.10 -22.26
C ARG A 486 2.45 -0.05 -20.94
N ARG A 487 3.03 -1.16 -20.55
CA ARG A 487 3.97 -1.18 -19.43
C ARG A 487 5.23 -0.42 -19.81
N GLN A 488 5.69 0.43 -18.92
CA GLN A 488 6.91 1.22 -19.01
C GLN A 488 7.76 0.88 -17.79
N SER A 489 9.00 0.46 -18.01
CA SER A 489 9.91 0.03 -16.95
C SER A 489 11.21 0.82 -16.97
N ALA A 490 11.81 0.98 -15.80
CA ALA A 490 13.14 1.54 -15.63
C ALA A 490 13.84 0.85 -14.47
N THR A 491 15.16 0.83 -14.48
CA THR A 491 15.98 0.29 -13.40
C THR A 491 16.66 1.43 -12.65
N LEU A 492 16.36 1.56 -11.38
CA LEU A 492 17.07 2.43 -10.44
C LEU A 492 18.33 1.69 -9.99
N VAL A 493 19.48 2.29 -10.20
CA VAL A 493 20.78 1.67 -9.93
C VAL A 493 21.50 2.47 -8.84
N ILE A 494 21.76 1.82 -7.70
CA ILE A 494 22.62 2.35 -6.64
C ILE A 494 23.99 1.70 -6.80
N ARG A 495 25.06 2.51 -6.79
CA ARG A 495 26.43 2.03 -6.94
C ARG A 495 27.42 2.97 -6.27
N ASN A 496 28.63 2.50 -6.05
CA ASN A 496 29.71 3.36 -5.56
C ASN A 496 30.04 4.42 -6.62
N ARG A 497 30.10 5.68 -6.19
CA ARG A 497 30.38 6.84 -7.04
C ARG A 497 31.79 6.82 -7.63
N ALA A 498 32.76 6.26 -6.88
CA ALA A 498 34.16 6.31 -7.24
C ALA A 498 34.50 5.32 -8.39
N ASP A 499 33.92 4.13 -8.40
CA ASP A 499 34.33 3.03 -9.28
C ASP A 499 33.16 2.26 -9.90
N GLY A 500 31.93 2.62 -9.57
CA GLY A 500 30.72 1.94 -10.06
C GLY A 500 30.50 0.55 -9.45
N SER A 501 31.30 0.14 -8.46
CA SER A 501 31.15 -1.16 -7.79
C SER A 501 29.95 -1.22 -6.86
N GLN A 502 29.68 -2.39 -6.27
CA GLN A 502 28.57 -2.65 -5.35
C GLN A 502 27.22 -2.21 -5.93
N ARG A 503 26.95 -2.66 -7.14
CA ARG A 503 25.75 -2.32 -7.88
C ARG A 503 24.53 -3.03 -7.30
N GLU A 504 23.50 -2.24 -7.02
CA GLU A 504 22.17 -2.65 -6.59
C GLU A 504 21.15 -2.22 -7.65
N GLU A 505 20.24 -3.09 -8.02
CA GLU A 505 19.28 -2.83 -9.10
C GLU A 505 17.86 -2.99 -8.59
N TYR A 506 17.04 -1.98 -8.82
CA TYR A 506 15.65 -1.93 -8.41
C TYR A 506 14.78 -1.54 -9.58
N THR A 507 13.95 -2.44 -10.05
CA THR A 507 13.04 -2.16 -11.17
C THR A 507 11.81 -1.43 -10.69
N VAL A 508 11.40 -0.42 -11.44
CA VAL A 508 10.12 0.27 -11.27
C VAL A 508 9.34 0.24 -12.57
N SER A 509 8.06 -0.06 -12.50
CA SER A 509 7.18 -0.13 -13.66
C SER A 509 5.87 0.61 -13.42
N ARG A 510 5.30 1.14 -14.51
CA ARG A 510 3.98 1.78 -14.52
C ARG A 510 3.24 1.48 -15.81
N ARG A 511 1.96 1.83 -15.88
CA ARG A 511 1.21 1.92 -17.12
C ARG A 511 1.39 3.32 -17.73
N ASN A 512 1.85 3.39 -18.98
CA ASN A 512 2.02 4.66 -19.69
C ASN A 512 0.69 5.05 -20.34
N TYR A 513 -0.11 5.87 -19.66
CA TYR A 513 -1.30 6.49 -20.19
C TYR A 513 -1.10 7.98 -20.43
N GLY A 514 -1.79 8.51 -21.42
CA GLY A 514 -1.82 9.93 -21.70
C GLY A 514 -3.00 10.31 -22.57
N LEU A 515 -3.71 11.38 -22.19
CA LEU A 515 -4.72 11.99 -23.04
C LEU A 515 -4.08 13.05 -23.93
N PRO A 516 -4.57 13.23 -25.18
CA PRO A 516 -4.09 14.32 -26.03
C PRO A 516 -4.39 15.67 -25.39
N VAL A 517 -3.39 16.54 -25.38
CA VAL A 517 -3.49 17.85 -24.72
C VAL A 517 -3.00 18.98 -25.61
N THR A 518 -3.46 20.19 -25.34
CA THR A 518 -2.90 21.42 -25.81
C THR A 518 -2.70 22.41 -24.68
N TRP A 519 -1.72 23.28 -24.79
CA TRP A 519 -1.38 24.23 -23.75
C TRP A 519 -2.00 25.60 -24.01
N MET A 520 -2.60 26.19 -22.97
CA MET A 520 -3.06 27.57 -23.04
C MET A 520 -2.99 28.21 -21.66
N HIS A 521 -2.31 29.36 -21.58
CA HIS A 521 -2.23 30.22 -20.40
C HIS A 521 -1.89 29.42 -19.10
N GLY A 522 -0.82 28.62 -19.17
CA GLY A 522 -0.31 27.86 -18.02
C GLY A 522 -0.98 26.54 -17.77
N ILE A 523 -1.92 26.12 -18.62
CA ILE A 523 -2.73 24.91 -18.39
C ILE A 523 -2.66 23.97 -19.60
N TRP A 524 -2.46 22.69 -19.33
CA TRP A 524 -2.60 21.63 -20.32
C TRP A 524 -4.06 21.14 -20.36
N TRP A 525 -4.78 21.54 -21.38
CA TRP A 525 -6.16 21.15 -21.63
C TRP A 525 -6.24 19.87 -22.46
N CYS A 526 -7.06 18.91 -22.03
CA CYS A 526 -7.37 17.77 -22.89
C CYS A 526 -8.08 18.24 -24.16
N LYS A 527 -7.68 17.68 -25.31
CA LYS A 527 -8.25 18.04 -26.63
C LYS A 527 -9.68 17.56 -26.79
N TYR A 528 -10.03 16.44 -26.15
CA TYR A 528 -11.34 15.78 -26.27
C TYR A 528 -12.10 15.80 -24.95
N ASN A 529 -13.43 15.76 -25.05
CA ASN A 529 -14.31 15.56 -23.91
C ASN A 529 -14.21 14.12 -23.41
N ALA A 530 -14.54 13.91 -22.15
CA ALA A 530 -14.69 12.58 -21.59
C ALA A 530 -15.77 11.78 -22.33
N ARG A 531 -15.56 10.47 -22.42
CA ARG A 531 -16.50 9.52 -22.99
C ARG A 531 -16.51 8.22 -22.17
N GLY A 532 -17.56 7.40 -22.30
CA GLY A 532 -17.67 6.14 -21.56
C GLY A 532 -17.63 6.32 -20.05
N ASP A 533 -16.83 5.52 -19.35
CA ASP A 533 -16.46 5.79 -17.96
C ASP A 533 -15.39 6.88 -17.94
N SER A 534 -15.76 8.03 -17.39
CA SER A 534 -14.89 9.21 -17.34
C SER A 534 -13.60 9.00 -16.54
N ARG A 535 -13.55 7.99 -15.66
CA ARG A 535 -12.41 7.63 -14.82
C ARG A 535 -11.45 6.65 -15.48
N SER A 536 -11.92 5.91 -16.50
CA SER A 536 -11.11 4.91 -17.21
C SER A 536 -10.33 5.58 -18.34
N PHE A 537 -9.04 5.30 -18.43
CA PHE A 537 -8.23 5.70 -19.58
C PHE A 537 -8.65 4.98 -20.86
N GLU A 538 -9.07 3.74 -20.75
CA GLU A 538 -9.44 2.88 -21.86
C GLU A 538 -10.64 3.42 -22.64
N ASP A 539 -11.53 4.12 -21.95
CA ASP A 539 -12.71 4.73 -22.55
C ASP A 539 -12.39 6.11 -23.18
N GLN A 540 -11.26 6.74 -22.82
CA GLN A 540 -10.91 8.06 -23.36
C GLN A 540 -10.21 7.94 -24.73
N VAL A 541 -10.08 9.09 -25.40
CA VAL A 541 -9.17 9.21 -26.54
C VAL A 541 -7.75 9.30 -25.98
N LEU A 542 -6.93 8.30 -26.22
CA LEU A 542 -5.53 8.29 -25.79
C LEU A 542 -4.64 9.06 -26.77
N SER A 543 -3.50 9.54 -26.30
CA SER A 543 -2.53 10.26 -27.12
C SER A 543 -1.98 9.41 -28.29
N SER A 544 -1.91 8.10 -28.13
CA SER A 544 -1.59 7.15 -29.20
C SER A 544 -2.65 7.09 -30.29
N ASP A 545 -3.90 7.41 -29.95
CA ASP A 545 -5.06 7.23 -30.81
C ASP A 545 -5.73 8.54 -31.26
N ASP A 546 -5.10 9.69 -31.01
CA ASP A 546 -5.62 11.02 -31.37
C ASP A 546 -6.05 11.07 -32.86
N PRO A 547 -7.36 11.15 -33.16
CA PRO A 547 -7.86 11.07 -34.52
C PRO A 547 -7.55 12.33 -35.35
N ALA A 548 -7.52 13.52 -34.76
CA ALA A 548 -7.17 14.74 -35.44
C ALA A 548 -5.69 14.72 -35.86
N ARG A 549 -4.81 14.29 -34.96
CA ARG A 549 -3.39 14.14 -35.26
C ARG A 549 -3.15 13.09 -36.34
N ARG A 550 -3.84 11.95 -36.32
CA ARG A 550 -3.76 10.92 -37.38
C ARG A 550 -4.19 11.46 -38.74
N ALA A 551 -5.13 12.41 -38.76
CA ALA A 551 -5.57 13.09 -39.96
C ALA A 551 -4.66 14.26 -40.37
N GLY A 552 -3.65 14.64 -39.59
CA GLY A 552 -2.80 15.80 -39.83
C GLY A 552 -3.56 17.12 -39.68
N GLN A 553 -4.58 17.17 -38.81
CA GLN A 553 -5.48 18.32 -38.64
C GLN A 553 -5.50 18.77 -37.17
N THR A 554 -5.94 20.02 -36.96
CA THR A 554 -6.36 20.45 -35.62
C THR A 554 -7.67 19.74 -35.24
N VAL A 555 -8.01 19.72 -33.94
CA VAL A 555 -9.28 19.15 -33.49
C VAL A 555 -10.47 19.87 -34.11
N PHE A 556 -10.38 21.18 -34.31
CA PHE A 556 -11.44 21.98 -34.94
C PHE A 556 -11.64 21.60 -36.41
N GLU A 557 -10.57 21.48 -37.18
CA GLU A 557 -10.60 21.04 -38.56
C GLU A 557 -11.17 19.64 -38.69
N TYR A 558 -10.65 18.72 -37.87
CA TYR A 558 -11.10 17.33 -37.85
C TYR A 558 -12.60 17.20 -37.51
N LEU A 559 -13.04 17.74 -36.38
CA LEU A 559 -14.44 17.72 -35.99
C LEU A 559 -15.35 18.45 -36.98
N GLY A 560 -14.83 19.45 -37.67
CA GLY A 560 -15.54 20.21 -38.69
C GLY A 560 -15.69 19.49 -40.03
N ALA A 561 -14.95 18.39 -40.28
CA ALA A 561 -14.87 17.72 -41.57
C ALA A 561 -14.97 16.19 -41.51
N CYS A 562 -14.76 15.57 -40.35
CA CYS A 562 -14.82 14.12 -40.21
C CYS A 562 -16.24 13.59 -40.52
N PRO A 563 -16.39 12.26 -40.83
CA PRO A 563 -17.71 11.63 -41.02
C PRO A 563 -18.66 11.92 -39.85
N PRO A 564 -19.98 12.09 -40.11
CA PRO A 564 -20.97 12.38 -39.06
C PRO A 564 -20.95 11.40 -37.90
N GLU A 565 -20.72 10.11 -38.17
CA GLU A 565 -20.61 9.06 -37.14
C GLU A 565 -19.41 9.23 -36.23
N ALA A 566 -18.26 9.56 -36.80
CA ALA A 566 -17.02 9.82 -36.04
C ALA A 566 -17.15 11.08 -35.18
N PHE A 567 -17.80 12.12 -35.69
CA PHE A 567 -18.15 13.30 -34.91
C PHE A 567 -19.09 12.96 -33.77
N PHE A 568 -20.19 12.23 -34.08
CA PHE A 568 -21.20 11.86 -33.09
C PHE A 568 -20.63 11.02 -31.96
N ASP A 569 -19.72 10.11 -32.27
CA ASP A 569 -19.06 9.27 -31.25
C ASP A 569 -18.27 10.09 -30.20
N LEU A 570 -17.62 11.16 -30.63
CA LEU A 570 -16.92 12.08 -29.73
C LEU A 570 -17.84 13.09 -29.04
N TRP A 571 -19.00 13.40 -29.64
CA TRP A 571 -19.89 14.48 -29.20
C TRP A 571 -20.97 14.01 -28.21
N LYS A 572 -21.48 12.79 -28.31
CA LYS A 572 -22.74 12.29 -27.72
C LYS A 572 -22.76 12.16 -26.17
N TRP A 573 -21.67 12.45 -25.47
CA TRP A 573 -21.48 12.10 -24.06
C TRP A 573 -21.80 13.25 -23.11
N ALA A 574 -22.58 12.95 -22.07
CA ALA A 574 -22.86 13.83 -20.93
C ALA A 574 -22.78 13.06 -19.60
N TYR A 575 -22.61 13.78 -18.50
CA TYR A 575 -22.43 13.18 -17.18
C TYR A 575 -23.36 13.84 -16.17
N GLN A 576 -23.69 13.13 -15.09
CA GLN A 576 -24.64 13.56 -14.11
C GLN A 576 -24.28 13.03 -12.70
N GLY A 577 -24.36 13.90 -11.70
CA GLY A 577 -24.08 13.53 -10.32
C GLY A 577 -22.62 13.12 -10.11
N ASP A 578 -22.40 12.10 -9.30
CA ASP A 578 -21.09 11.50 -8.99
C ASP A 578 -20.76 10.27 -9.85
N SER A 579 -21.62 9.96 -10.84
CA SER A 579 -21.41 8.83 -11.75
C SER A 579 -20.33 9.14 -12.78
N GLY A 580 -19.30 8.28 -12.85
CA GLY A 580 -18.34 8.27 -13.95
C GLY A 580 -18.92 7.75 -15.25
N THR A 581 -20.08 7.08 -15.23
CA THR A 581 -20.70 6.50 -16.42
C THR A 581 -21.32 7.58 -17.29
N GLY A 582 -20.86 7.69 -18.52
CA GLY A 582 -21.39 8.64 -19.50
C GLY A 582 -22.79 8.26 -19.97
N LEU A 583 -23.65 9.27 -20.05
CA LEU A 583 -24.95 9.20 -20.69
C LEU A 583 -24.79 9.51 -22.16
N GLN A 584 -25.50 8.80 -23.04
CA GLN A 584 -25.39 8.99 -24.47
C GLN A 584 -26.66 9.59 -25.05
N VAL A 585 -26.52 10.41 -26.09
CA VAL A 585 -27.66 10.86 -26.88
C VAL A 585 -28.16 9.68 -27.73
N ILE A 586 -29.46 9.42 -27.65
CA ILE A 586 -30.15 8.39 -28.41
C ILE A 586 -31.34 8.99 -29.14
N ASP A 587 -31.87 8.26 -30.15
CA ASP A 587 -33.21 8.48 -30.69
C ASP A 587 -34.23 7.78 -29.78
N LYS A 588 -35.00 8.58 -29.04
CA LYS A 588 -36.11 8.10 -28.22
C LYS A 588 -37.39 8.44 -28.90
N ASN A 589 -37.91 7.50 -29.70
CA ASN A 589 -39.18 7.67 -30.47
C ASN A 589 -39.21 8.93 -31.33
N GLY A 590 -38.19 9.20 -32.10
CA GLY A 590 -38.10 10.35 -33.00
C GLY A 590 -37.70 11.67 -32.32
N THR A 591 -37.18 11.61 -31.11
CA THR A 591 -36.69 12.76 -30.36
C THR A 591 -35.31 12.46 -29.73
N ALA A 592 -34.39 13.44 -29.80
CA ALA A 592 -33.09 13.29 -29.14
C ALA A 592 -33.29 13.28 -27.62
N ALA A 593 -32.67 12.31 -26.95
CA ALA A 593 -32.74 12.16 -25.50
C ALA A 593 -31.40 11.64 -24.96
N LEU A 594 -31.16 11.85 -23.66
CA LEU A 594 -30.06 11.20 -22.94
C LEU A 594 -30.52 9.89 -22.30
N ASP A 595 -29.92 8.80 -22.72
CA ASP A 595 -30.16 7.49 -22.13
C ASP A 595 -29.62 7.42 -20.71
N GLY A 596 -30.45 6.94 -19.77
CA GLY A 596 -30.07 6.85 -18.36
C GLY A 596 -30.17 8.16 -17.56
N TYR A 597 -30.69 9.26 -18.14
CA TYR A 597 -30.89 10.52 -17.42
C TYR A 597 -31.79 10.35 -16.18
N LYS A 598 -31.39 10.99 -15.08
CA LYS A 598 -32.16 11.01 -13.83
C LYS A 598 -32.62 12.43 -13.50
N HIS A 599 -33.94 12.61 -13.38
CA HIS A 599 -34.51 13.91 -13.03
C HIS A 599 -34.23 14.35 -11.57
N GLN A 600 -33.99 13.39 -10.70
CA GLN A 600 -33.65 13.63 -9.30
C GLN A 600 -32.23 13.15 -9.03
N VAL A 601 -31.32 14.10 -8.80
CA VAL A 601 -29.92 13.88 -8.44
C VAL A 601 -29.58 14.87 -7.35
N SER A 602 -29.06 14.38 -6.25
CA SER A 602 -28.68 15.20 -5.08
C SER A 602 -27.23 15.70 -5.17
N VAL A 603 -26.36 14.94 -5.83
CA VAL A 603 -24.95 15.27 -5.94
C VAL A 603 -24.69 16.22 -7.10
N HIS A 604 -24.08 17.35 -6.83
CA HIS A 604 -23.74 18.36 -7.82
C HIS A 604 -22.31 18.13 -8.34
N ILE A 605 -22.13 17.86 -9.61
CA ILE A 605 -20.81 17.57 -10.22
C ILE A 605 -19.76 18.62 -9.81
N ASN A 606 -20.09 19.89 -9.92
CA ASN A 606 -19.13 20.98 -9.68
C ASN A 606 -18.62 21.04 -8.22
N ARG A 607 -19.29 20.38 -7.27
CA ARG A 607 -18.89 20.33 -5.86
C ARG A 607 -18.08 19.09 -5.49
N LEU A 608 -17.89 18.18 -6.41
CA LEU A 608 -17.02 17.03 -6.23
C LEU A 608 -15.55 17.48 -6.17
N PRO A 609 -14.66 16.68 -5.56
CA PRO A 609 -13.21 16.85 -5.75
C PRO A 609 -12.86 16.94 -7.23
N ALA A 610 -11.86 17.73 -7.58
CA ALA A 610 -11.51 17.98 -8.98
C ALA A 610 -11.19 16.71 -9.77
N ASP A 611 -10.58 15.74 -9.12
CA ASP A 611 -10.19 14.42 -9.66
C ASP A 611 -11.30 13.36 -9.63
N ALA A 612 -12.44 13.66 -8.97
CA ALA A 612 -13.47 12.64 -8.67
C ALA A 612 -14.05 11.94 -9.92
N LEU A 613 -14.10 12.62 -11.04
CA LEU A 613 -14.66 12.10 -12.30
C LEU A 613 -13.62 12.02 -13.43
N ALA A 614 -12.35 12.09 -13.11
CA ALA A 614 -11.26 12.09 -14.08
C ALA A 614 -10.39 10.84 -13.95
N PRO A 615 -9.69 10.42 -15.02
CA PRO A 615 -8.64 9.43 -14.90
C PRO A 615 -7.49 9.95 -14.03
N GLU A 616 -6.68 9.08 -13.46
CA GLU A 616 -5.55 9.43 -12.61
C GLU A 616 -4.61 10.45 -13.32
N GLY A 617 -4.19 11.48 -12.60
CA GLY A 617 -3.35 12.55 -13.13
C GLY A 617 -4.08 13.59 -13.98
N TYR A 618 -5.41 13.53 -14.03
CA TYR A 618 -6.26 14.54 -14.66
C TYR A 618 -7.36 14.99 -13.72
N GLU A 619 -7.93 16.15 -13.99
CA GLU A 619 -8.94 16.74 -13.13
C GLU A 619 -9.90 17.66 -13.89
N LEU A 620 -11.05 17.94 -13.29
CA LEU A 620 -11.94 18.98 -13.77
C LEU A 620 -11.27 20.34 -13.59
N PRO A 621 -11.32 21.20 -14.60
CA PRO A 621 -10.80 22.55 -14.49
C PRO A 621 -11.60 23.38 -13.48
N SER A 622 -10.94 24.33 -12.85
CA SER A 622 -11.60 25.33 -11.99
C SER A 622 -12.23 26.45 -12.79
N MET A 623 -13.04 27.30 -12.13
CA MET A 623 -13.52 28.55 -12.76
C MET A 623 -12.38 29.49 -13.14
N GLU A 624 -11.32 29.52 -12.34
CA GLU A 624 -10.13 30.34 -12.66
C GLU A 624 -9.43 29.86 -13.92
N ASP A 625 -9.31 28.56 -14.14
CA ASP A 625 -8.74 27.99 -15.36
C ASP A 625 -9.50 28.46 -16.61
N PHE A 626 -10.83 28.43 -16.56
CA PHE A 626 -11.66 28.95 -17.62
C PHE A 626 -11.54 30.49 -17.77
N ASN A 627 -11.46 31.22 -16.66
CA ASN A 627 -11.30 32.68 -16.69
C ASN A 627 -10.04 33.10 -17.43
N ARG A 628 -8.94 32.34 -17.30
CA ARG A 628 -7.70 32.61 -18.05
C ARG A 628 -7.90 32.52 -19.55
N ILE A 629 -8.69 31.57 -20.05
CA ILE A 629 -8.97 31.40 -21.48
C ILE A 629 -9.98 32.45 -21.99
N PHE A 630 -11.01 32.70 -21.19
CA PHE A 630 -12.08 33.60 -21.63
C PHE A 630 -11.81 35.04 -21.28
N ASP A 631 -10.64 35.36 -20.71
CA ASP A 631 -10.23 36.72 -20.35
C ASP A 631 -11.29 37.40 -19.47
N ALA A 632 -11.87 36.66 -18.51
CA ALA A 632 -12.98 37.14 -17.71
C ALA A 632 -12.92 36.54 -16.27
N THR A 633 -13.33 37.35 -15.32
CA THR A 633 -13.32 37.01 -13.89
C THR A 633 -14.70 36.91 -13.25
N ASP A 634 -15.77 37.17 -14.00
CA ASP A 634 -17.13 37.22 -13.48
C ASP A 634 -18.17 36.75 -14.52
N TYR A 635 -19.43 36.62 -14.09
CA TYR A 635 -20.59 36.32 -14.93
C TYR A 635 -20.76 37.36 -16.06
N VAL A 636 -20.28 37.05 -17.24
CA VAL A 636 -20.20 37.97 -18.39
C VAL A 636 -20.33 37.21 -19.71
N TRP A 637 -20.86 37.93 -20.73
CA TRP A 637 -20.82 37.47 -22.11
C TRP A 637 -19.42 37.63 -22.64
N VAL A 638 -18.86 36.57 -23.18
CA VAL A 638 -17.58 36.55 -23.88
C VAL A 638 -17.83 36.71 -25.38
N MET A 639 -18.92 36.11 -25.84
CA MET A 639 -19.37 36.24 -27.24
C MET A 639 -20.91 36.30 -27.27
N TRP A 640 -21.44 37.12 -28.12
CA TRP A 640 -22.87 37.29 -28.32
C TRP A 640 -23.20 37.40 -29.80
N ASN A 641 -24.11 36.56 -30.30
CA ASN A 641 -24.50 36.50 -31.73
C ASN A 641 -23.29 36.49 -32.69
N GLY A 642 -22.29 35.67 -32.37
CA GLY A 642 -21.07 35.60 -33.17
C GLY A 642 -20.08 36.74 -33.00
N THR A 643 -20.43 37.80 -32.27
CA THR A 643 -19.53 38.93 -32.01
C THR A 643 -18.74 38.76 -30.72
N HIS A 644 -17.43 38.88 -30.81
CA HIS A 644 -16.58 38.79 -29.63
C HIS A 644 -16.71 40.04 -28.77
N THR A 645 -16.85 39.85 -27.47
CA THR A 645 -16.81 40.92 -26.48
C THR A 645 -15.35 41.15 -26.06
N LEU A 646 -14.89 42.39 -26.04
CA LEU A 646 -13.57 42.75 -25.53
C LEU A 646 -13.51 42.44 -24.02
N ARG A 647 -12.40 41.86 -23.61
CA ARG A 647 -12.11 41.47 -22.20
C ARG A 647 -10.70 41.90 -21.82
N THR A 648 -10.45 41.98 -20.54
CA THR A 648 -9.10 42.20 -20.03
C THR A 648 -8.29 40.92 -20.22
N PRO A 649 -7.18 40.96 -20.96
CA PRO A 649 -6.31 39.78 -21.12
C PRO A 649 -5.78 39.29 -19.77
N TRP A 650 -5.59 38.01 -19.66
CA TRP A 650 -5.02 37.37 -18.45
C TRP A 650 -3.53 37.73 -18.32
N GLU A 651 -3.12 38.23 -17.16
CA GLU A 651 -1.72 38.51 -16.76
C GLU A 651 -0.92 39.30 -17.83
N GLY A 652 -1.55 40.22 -18.54
CA GLY A 652 -0.91 41.03 -19.56
C GLY A 652 -0.67 40.34 -20.92
N HIS A 653 -1.16 39.10 -21.08
CA HIS A 653 -1.17 38.40 -22.35
C HIS A 653 -2.13 39.05 -23.37
N SER A 654 -1.95 38.71 -24.64
CA SER A 654 -2.88 39.11 -25.67
C SER A 654 -4.25 38.45 -25.46
N GLN A 655 -5.31 39.14 -25.88
CA GLN A 655 -6.66 38.58 -25.85
C GLN A 655 -6.76 37.32 -26.70
N VAL A 656 -7.36 36.26 -26.14
CA VAL A 656 -7.58 35.00 -26.83
C VAL A 656 -8.46 35.21 -28.06
N LYS A 657 -8.02 34.68 -29.18
CA LYS A 657 -8.79 34.70 -30.45
C LYS A 657 -9.76 33.53 -30.49
N ARG A 658 -10.90 33.73 -31.18
CA ARG A 658 -12.01 32.78 -31.24
C ARG A 658 -12.52 32.64 -32.66
N LEU A 659 -12.85 31.38 -33.05
CA LEU A 659 -13.50 31.05 -34.30
C LEU A 659 -14.59 30.02 -34.02
N GLN A 660 -15.69 30.08 -34.77
CA GLN A 660 -16.78 29.12 -34.60
C GLN A 660 -17.21 28.50 -35.92
N LYS A 661 -17.75 27.28 -35.84
CA LYS A 661 -18.34 26.54 -36.95
C LYS A 661 -19.53 25.76 -36.44
N ARG A 662 -20.46 25.42 -37.35
CA ARG A 662 -21.60 24.56 -37.04
C ARG A 662 -21.64 23.35 -37.96
N ARG A 663 -22.04 22.21 -37.40
CA ARG A 663 -22.37 21.02 -38.19
C ARG A 663 -23.88 20.86 -38.31
N ASN A 664 -24.36 20.42 -39.48
CA ASN A 664 -25.75 20.25 -39.80
C ASN A 664 -26.07 18.87 -40.41
N ASP A 665 -25.07 18.01 -40.47
CA ASP A 665 -25.10 16.71 -41.14
C ASP A 665 -25.14 15.53 -40.18
N VAL A 666 -25.31 15.78 -38.87
CA VAL A 666 -25.29 14.76 -37.84
C VAL A 666 -26.67 14.29 -37.51
N THR A 667 -26.84 12.99 -37.38
CA THR A 667 -28.10 12.34 -36.99
C THR A 667 -27.88 11.31 -35.90
N VAL A 668 -28.89 11.07 -35.10
CA VAL A 668 -28.99 9.92 -34.18
C VAL A 668 -30.24 9.16 -34.47
N GLY A 669 -30.10 7.92 -34.93
CA GLY A 669 -31.25 7.20 -35.51
C GLY A 669 -31.89 8.00 -36.63
N ASN A 670 -33.19 8.31 -36.49
CA ASN A 670 -33.93 9.13 -37.46
C ASN A 670 -33.99 10.62 -37.07
N VAL A 671 -33.33 11.06 -36.03
CA VAL A 671 -33.38 12.44 -35.54
C VAL A 671 -32.19 13.23 -36.06
N ALA A 672 -32.46 14.31 -36.82
CA ALA A 672 -31.45 15.26 -37.23
C ALA A 672 -31.01 16.13 -36.01
N LEU A 673 -29.73 16.35 -35.90
CA LEU A 673 -29.10 17.23 -34.87
C LEU A 673 -28.45 18.44 -35.55
N PRO A 674 -29.26 19.42 -36.03
CA PRO A 674 -28.71 20.56 -36.74
C PRO A 674 -28.01 21.53 -35.82
N SER A 675 -27.12 22.27 -36.41
CA SER A 675 -26.48 23.47 -35.79
C SER A 675 -25.59 23.13 -34.59
N LEU A 676 -24.93 21.93 -34.55
CA LEU A 676 -24.01 21.57 -33.53
C LEU A 676 -22.79 22.44 -33.55
N ILE A 677 -22.51 23.15 -32.43
CA ILE A 677 -21.50 24.20 -32.36
C ILE A 677 -20.11 23.65 -32.07
N LEU A 678 -19.12 24.18 -32.77
CA LEU A 678 -17.69 24.04 -32.55
C LEU A 678 -17.08 25.43 -32.32
N ILE A 679 -16.29 25.59 -31.28
CA ILE A 679 -15.58 26.83 -31.00
C ILE A 679 -14.11 26.50 -30.82
N GLU A 680 -13.28 27.14 -31.64
CA GLU A 680 -11.83 27.10 -31.52
C GLU A 680 -11.32 28.35 -30.81
N MET A 681 -10.37 28.18 -29.90
CA MET A 681 -9.72 29.30 -29.21
C MET A 681 -8.21 29.11 -29.20
N TRP A 682 -7.46 30.17 -29.44
CA TRP A 682 -6.01 30.15 -29.39
C TRP A 682 -5.45 31.45 -28.81
N SER A 683 -4.30 31.34 -28.19
CA SER A 683 -3.56 32.51 -27.71
C SER A 683 -2.56 33.00 -28.78
N PRO A 684 -2.62 34.28 -29.19
CA PRO A 684 -1.63 34.85 -30.13
C PRO A 684 -0.21 34.84 -29.57
N ASP A 685 -0.04 34.78 -28.26
CA ASP A 685 1.26 34.82 -27.60
C ASP A 685 1.96 33.43 -27.61
N PHE A 686 1.22 32.37 -27.93
CA PHE A 686 1.71 30.99 -27.94
C PHE A 686 1.28 30.28 -29.25
N PRO A 687 1.76 30.79 -30.40
CA PRO A 687 1.33 30.30 -31.72
C PRO A 687 1.82 28.89 -32.05
N GLU A 688 2.78 28.36 -31.28
CA GLU A 688 3.31 27.00 -31.40
C GLU A 688 2.39 25.91 -30.81
N HIS A 689 1.43 26.31 -29.98
CA HIS A 689 0.47 25.40 -29.40
C HIS A 689 -0.81 25.30 -30.24
N GLU A 690 -1.31 24.10 -30.40
CA GLU A 690 -2.58 23.85 -31.06
C GLU A 690 -3.73 24.55 -30.33
N PRO A 691 -4.70 25.14 -31.03
CA PRO A 691 -5.88 25.72 -30.39
C PRO A 691 -6.69 24.76 -29.54
N VAL A 692 -7.38 25.25 -28.53
CA VAL A 692 -8.38 24.50 -27.78
C VAL A 692 -9.70 24.52 -28.53
N THR A 693 -10.32 23.32 -28.74
CA THR A 693 -11.63 23.22 -29.40
C THR A 693 -12.69 22.82 -28.43
N TRP A 694 -13.73 23.63 -28.30
CA TRP A 694 -14.89 23.37 -27.43
C TRP A 694 -16.05 22.85 -28.27
N TYR A 695 -16.66 21.76 -27.82
CA TYR A 695 -17.81 21.10 -28.39
C TYR A 695 -18.50 20.25 -27.33
N GLY A 696 -19.63 19.68 -27.63
CA GLY A 696 -20.25 18.66 -26.77
C GLY A 696 -21.76 18.76 -26.75
N VAL A 697 -22.36 17.76 -26.15
CA VAL A 697 -23.78 17.67 -25.96
C VAL A 697 -24.22 18.47 -24.73
N ALA A 698 -25.44 18.85 -24.76
CA ALA A 698 -26.09 19.75 -23.83
C ALA A 698 -26.21 19.32 -22.39
N SER A 699 -26.48 20.34 -21.61
CA SER A 699 -27.17 20.14 -20.34
C SER A 699 -28.66 19.82 -20.58
N GLN A 700 -29.13 18.72 -20.03
CA GLN A 700 -30.55 18.41 -19.89
C GLN A 700 -31.00 18.79 -18.47
N TRP A 701 -32.02 19.63 -18.37
CA TRP A 701 -32.52 20.14 -17.07
C TRP A 701 -34.03 20.21 -16.94
N ASN A 702 -34.80 20.17 -18.03
CA ASN A 702 -36.24 20.48 -18.04
C ASN A 702 -37.15 19.29 -18.20
N ASP A 703 -36.63 18.11 -18.52
CA ASP A 703 -37.44 16.95 -18.82
C ASP A 703 -37.12 15.80 -17.85
N SER A 704 -38.18 15.14 -17.37
CA SER A 704 -38.02 14.00 -16.45
C SER A 704 -37.58 12.71 -17.16
N GLU A 705 -37.70 12.65 -18.49
CA GLU A 705 -37.35 11.49 -19.31
C GLU A 705 -36.04 11.66 -20.09
N GLY A 706 -35.34 12.75 -19.89
CA GLY A 706 -34.08 13.04 -20.57
C GLY A 706 -34.22 13.58 -22.01
N VAL A 707 -35.44 13.87 -22.45
CA VAL A 707 -35.73 14.37 -23.83
C VAL A 707 -35.30 15.81 -23.97
N PHE A 708 -34.61 16.12 -25.07
CA PHE A 708 -34.20 17.48 -25.40
C PHE A 708 -35.33 18.21 -26.16
N HIS A 709 -35.74 19.37 -25.63
CA HIS A 709 -36.78 20.20 -26.27
C HIS A 709 -36.12 21.42 -26.97
N ASN A 710 -36.72 21.85 -28.08
CA ASN A 710 -36.31 23.07 -28.81
C ASN A 710 -34.80 23.15 -29.16
N GLY A 711 -34.15 22.04 -29.43
CA GLY A 711 -32.73 22.01 -29.76
C GLY A 711 -31.81 22.29 -28.59
N HIS A 712 -32.27 22.11 -27.35
CA HIS A 712 -31.46 22.31 -26.15
C HIS A 712 -30.26 21.33 -26.06
N TYR A 713 -30.23 20.23 -26.84
CA TYR A 713 -29.04 19.39 -26.99
C TYR A 713 -27.79 20.17 -27.43
N ASN A 714 -27.97 21.41 -27.87
CA ASN A 714 -26.88 22.31 -28.30
C ASN A 714 -26.46 23.33 -27.21
N ASN A 715 -27.05 23.29 -26.02
CA ASN A 715 -26.67 24.12 -24.89
C ASN A 715 -25.62 23.41 -24.04
N ILE A 716 -24.35 23.72 -24.16
CA ILE A 716 -23.27 23.00 -23.52
C ILE A 716 -22.98 23.59 -22.13
N LEU A 717 -23.12 22.81 -21.09
CA LEU A 717 -22.69 23.14 -19.74
C LEU A 717 -21.50 22.25 -19.35
N PHE A 718 -20.38 22.88 -19.06
CA PHE A 718 -19.17 22.16 -18.68
C PHE A 718 -19.15 21.85 -17.18
N GLY A 719 -18.65 20.66 -16.83
CA GLY A 719 -18.27 20.30 -15.47
C GLY A 719 -17.03 21.11 -15.06
N VAL A 720 -17.14 21.78 -13.93
CA VAL A 720 -16.09 22.65 -13.38
C VAL A 720 -15.97 22.37 -11.90
N HIS A 721 -14.76 22.19 -11.40
CA HIS A 721 -14.57 22.15 -9.97
C HIS A 721 -14.78 23.53 -9.36
N SER A 722 -15.90 23.71 -8.64
CA SER A 722 -16.29 24.97 -8.00
C SER A 722 -17.13 24.71 -6.75
N PRO A 723 -16.61 24.99 -5.55
CA PRO A 723 -17.36 24.85 -4.30
C PRO A 723 -18.69 25.62 -4.29
N GLU A 724 -18.73 26.73 -5.02
CA GLU A 724 -19.91 27.57 -5.17
C GLU A 724 -20.93 27.03 -6.19
N GLY A 725 -20.55 26.01 -6.98
CA GLY A 725 -21.40 25.43 -8.02
C GLY A 725 -21.47 26.22 -9.31
N THR A 726 -20.55 27.18 -9.52
CA THR A 726 -20.45 27.95 -10.79
C THR A 726 -19.96 27.07 -11.92
N GLY A 727 -20.22 27.47 -13.16
CA GLY A 727 -19.85 26.69 -14.34
C GLY A 727 -19.78 27.50 -15.61
N TRP A 728 -19.33 26.85 -16.66
CA TRP A 728 -19.23 27.39 -18.01
C TRP A 728 -20.36 26.90 -18.89
N PHE A 729 -20.94 27.80 -19.65
CA PHE A 729 -22.10 27.51 -20.45
C PHE A 729 -22.00 28.11 -21.85
N ILE A 730 -22.31 27.30 -22.84
CA ILE A 730 -22.48 27.72 -24.22
C ILE A 730 -23.96 27.60 -24.58
N PRO A 731 -24.70 28.71 -24.73
CA PRO A 731 -26.10 28.68 -25.10
C PRO A 731 -26.26 28.50 -26.61
N GLY A 732 -26.26 27.31 -27.11
CA GLY A 732 -26.16 26.94 -28.52
C GLY A 732 -27.08 27.61 -29.55
N LYS A 733 -28.00 28.48 -29.16
CA LYS A 733 -28.95 29.13 -30.07
C LYS A 733 -28.41 30.38 -30.78
N ASN A 734 -27.57 31.14 -30.09
CA ASN A 734 -27.22 32.51 -30.52
C ASN A 734 -25.70 32.70 -30.77
N ASP A 735 -24.98 31.62 -30.99
CA ASP A 735 -23.50 31.69 -31.07
C ASP A 735 -22.89 32.48 -29.91
N ALA A 736 -23.46 32.27 -28.75
CA ALA A 736 -23.12 32.96 -27.52
C ALA A 736 -22.28 32.07 -26.61
N LEU A 737 -21.43 32.72 -25.83
CA LEU A 737 -20.54 32.07 -24.88
C LEU A 737 -20.44 32.96 -23.64
N TYR A 738 -20.72 32.44 -22.50
CA TYR A 738 -20.62 33.20 -21.26
C TYR A 738 -20.31 32.35 -20.04
N LEU A 739 -19.78 33.01 -19.03
CA LEU A 739 -19.64 32.44 -17.70
C LEU A 739 -21.01 32.35 -17.02
N HIS A 740 -21.31 31.22 -16.43
CA HIS A 740 -22.54 31.01 -15.71
C HIS A 740 -22.26 30.83 -14.20
N LYS A 741 -22.63 31.83 -13.40
CA LYS A 741 -22.38 31.84 -11.95
C LYS A 741 -23.02 30.68 -11.19
N ASN A 742 -24.20 30.23 -11.66
CA ASN A 742 -24.92 29.14 -11.03
C ASN A 742 -24.71 27.88 -11.80
N GLY A 743 -23.72 27.25 -11.98
CA GLY A 743 -23.43 26.04 -12.75
C GLY A 743 -24.58 25.05 -13.05
N GLY A 744 -25.83 25.49 -12.93
CA GLY A 744 -27.03 24.68 -13.05
C GLY A 744 -27.42 23.96 -11.76
N ALA A 745 -28.49 23.17 -11.82
CA ALA A 745 -28.89 22.30 -10.70
C ALA A 745 -28.09 21.01 -10.65
N ALA A 746 -28.14 20.27 -9.56
CA ALA A 746 -27.45 18.97 -9.42
C ALA A 746 -27.90 17.96 -10.50
N LYS A 747 -29.16 18.02 -10.91
CA LYS A 747 -29.73 17.15 -11.94
C LYS A 747 -29.27 17.47 -13.38
N ASP A 748 -28.72 18.68 -13.61
CA ASP A 748 -28.35 19.08 -14.97
C ASP A 748 -27.10 18.32 -15.40
N THR A 749 -27.13 17.81 -16.62
CA THR A 749 -26.00 17.08 -17.18
C THR A 749 -24.88 18.02 -17.61
N ARG A 750 -23.68 17.54 -17.64
CA ARG A 750 -22.48 18.31 -18.01
C ARG A 750 -21.59 17.55 -18.95
N VAL A 751 -20.89 18.29 -19.78
CA VAL A 751 -19.75 17.76 -20.53
C VAL A 751 -18.52 17.86 -19.66
N LEU A 752 -17.74 16.80 -19.57
CA LEU A 752 -16.47 16.84 -18.83
C LEU A 752 -15.32 17.05 -19.81
N ARG A 753 -14.59 18.12 -19.61
CA ARG A 753 -13.33 18.42 -20.27
C ARG A 753 -12.25 18.51 -19.18
N PHE A 754 -11.27 17.63 -19.24
CA PHE A 754 -10.23 17.60 -18.23
C PHE A 754 -9.09 18.55 -18.55
N ARG A 755 -8.37 18.91 -17.53
CA ARG A 755 -7.01 19.45 -17.62
C ARG A 755 -6.03 18.42 -17.01
N LYS A 756 -4.77 18.50 -17.41
CA LYS A 756 -3.72 17.75 -16.73
C LYS A 756 -3.54 18.32 -15.33
N SER A 757 -3.51 17.45 -14.32
CA SER A 757 -3.12 17.82 -12.95
C SER A 757 -1.67 18.31 -12.94
N GLU A 758 -1.28 19.01 -11.91
CA GLU A 758 0.07 19.52 -11.78
C GLU A 758 1.10 18.39 -11.78
N VAL A 759 2.12 18.52 -12.61
CA VAL A 759 3.18 17.54 -12.81
C VAL A 759 4.51 18.19 -12.49
N GLU A 760 5.28 17.59 -11.59
CA GLU A 760 6.59 18.13 -11.22
C GLU A 760 7.66 17.89 -12.30
N TYR A 761 7.47 16.88 -13.15
CA TYR A 761 8.39 16.53 -14.21
C TYR A 761 7.69 16.26 -15.54
N VAL A 762 7.94 17.13 -16.53
CA VAL A 762 7.57 16.95 -17.93
C VAL A 762 8.84 16.54 -18.69
N TYR A 763 8.85 15.34 -19.35
CA TYR A 763 10.01 14.77 -20.03
C TYR A 763 9.90 14.80 -21.55
#